data_858ca9c3a61f7d59ac10f82b259b0285
#
_entry.id   858ca9c3a61f7d59ac10f82b259b0285
#
_cell.length_a   1.000
_cell.length_b   1.000
_cell.length_c   1.000
_cell.angle_alpha   90.00
_cell.angle_beta   90.00
_cell.angle_gamma   90.00
#
_symmetry.space_group_name_H-M   'P 1'
#
loop_
_entity.id
_entity.type
_entity.pdbx_description
1 polymer ?
#
loop_
_entity_poly.entity_id
_entity_poly.type
_entity_poly.pdbx_seq_one_letter_code
_entity_poly.pdbx_strand_id
1 'polypeptide(L)'
;MYADIVIDISHESLDRPFQYRIPESLVGQVQPGMWVLVPFGRRNTQKKGFVLKLGTKANIDPDRIKELTEIISDDNSSDKIRIALAVWMYREYGGNLIQSLRVVMPARKNVRPKQVSFFVRTSDEKRFLDYLDLARKKNWKGRVRLMEALLCRDYISSAFARQQLKIASDAIKALEEEKLIQIETKRFYRSVLPKESASLEKKQLNEEQQAIVDKLISSYQAGVRTPALLYGITGSGKTEVYMHLIEWMIRQNKQVIVLIPEISLTYQVILNFYSRFGEQVSMINSRLSDGERSDQLERARNGEISIMVGPRSALFTPFSNLGLIIVDEEQEGAYNSEQIPRYHTRETAGKLAQLTNSLLLLGSATPSIESFSRAESGEYRKFCLTKRAVLGSCLPNVQVVDMRKELESGNRSVFSRELREKMEECLAKKQQMMLFINRRGFSRVVSCRSCGKPIECPHCDVALTEHLGDKLVCHYCGYTKAMPRSCPLCGSPYLAGFGLGTQKAEMMIKAQFPSARVLRMDMDTTSKKDGHEQILDSFRRREADILVGTQMIVKGHDFPGVTLVGILAADMSLYNCDFRSSERTFQLLTQAAGRAGRGMEPGNVIIQTYDPENYSIQTAANQDYESFYHQEIRFRRRMQYPPIGLMCEVMAVSAEEKLANQWIWQVQLLINKRFCDIIKIIGPSDAPIARLKDMWRKHLYIRSNDHKAYLEAMELIQEITEQAAVQKVSIFVTVC
;
A
#
# COMPACT_ATOMS: atom_id res chain seq x y z
N MET A 1 -27.72 29.84 -12.88
CA MET A 1 -26.99 29.12 -11.85
C MET A 1 -25.57 28.84 -12.36
N TYR A 2 -24.56 28.85 -11.51
CA TYR A 2 -23.15 28.68 -11.88
C TYR A 2 -22.51 27.55 -11.11
N ALA A 3 -21.50 26.92 -11.71
CA ALA A 3 -20.66 25.88 -11.07
C ALA A 3 -19.19 26.29 -11.13
N ASP A 4 -18.50 26.20 -10.01
CA ASP A 4 -17.05 26.33 -9.94
C ASP A 4 -16.44 24.94 -10.23
N ILE A 5 -15.69 24.84 -11.33
CA ILE A 5 -15.22 23.58 -11.92
C ILE A 5 -13.69 23.60 -12.03
N VAL A 6 -13.04 22.56 -11.54
CA VAL A 6 -11.62 22.31 -11.78
C VAL A 6 -11.48 21.44 -13.03
N ILE A 7 -10.72 21.93 -14.00
CA ILE A 7 -10.54 21.24 -15.28
C ILE A 7 -9.57 20.07 -15.13
N ASP A 8 -9.87 18.96 -15.80
CA ASP A 8 -9.04 17.74 -15.79
C ASP A 8 -7.76 17.91 -16.64
N ILE A 9 -6.94 18.90 -16.27
CA ILE A 9 -5.64 19.18 -16.88
C ILE A 9 -4.63 19.35 -15.75
N SER A 10 -3.62 18.49 -15.73
CA SER A 10 -2.53 18.56 -14.73
C SER A 10 -1.50 19.61 -15.15
N HIS A 11 -1.90 20.87 -15.18
CA HIS A 11 -1.00 22.00 -15.44
C HIS A 11 -1.22 23.04 -14.35
N GLU A 12 -0.17 23.47 -13.70
CA GLU A 12 -0.21 24.31 -12.50
C GLU A 12 -0.92 25.64 -12.73
N SER A 13 -0.71 26.30 -13.88
CA SER A 13 -1.40 27.55 -14.21
C SER A 13 -2.93 27.42 -14.36
N LEU A 14 -3.42 26.18 -14.43
CA LEU A 14 -4.84 25.84 -14.56
C LEU A 14 -5.41 25.21 -13.27
N ASP A 15 -4.62 25.12 -12.22
CA ASP A 15 -5.01 24.54 -10.92
C ASP A 15 -5.84 25.50 -10.08
N ARG A 16 -6.92 26.00 -10.69
CA ARG A 16 -7.89 26.86 -10.06
C ARG A 16 -9.29 26.56 -10.56
N PRO A 17 -10.34 26.86 -9.76
CA PRO A 17 -11.71 26.71 -10.24
C PRO A 17 -12.00 27.72 -11.36
N PHE A 18 -12.63 27.25 -12.42
CA PHE A 18 -13.21 28.07 -13.48
C PHE A 18 -14.72 28.04 -13.34
N GLN A 19 -15.36 29.21 -13.45
CA GLN A 19 -16.81 29.30 -13.34
C GLN A 19 -17.46 29.03 -14.68
N TYR A 20 -18.48 28.14 -14.67
CA TYR A 20 -19.32 27.80 -15.83
C TYR A 20 -20.78 28.03 -15.51
N ARG A 21 -21.55 28.45 -16.51
CA ARG A 21 -23.01 28.54 -16.42
C ARG A 21 -23.59 27.13 -16.53
N ILE A 22 -24.60 26.83 -15.73
CA ILE A 22 -25.35 25.60 -15.83
C ILE A 22 -26.52 25.84 -16.77
N PRO A 23 -26.65 25.13 -17.93
CA PRO A 23 -27.79 25.22 -18.82
C PRO A 23 -29.11 24.92 -18.07
N GLU A 24 -30.20 25.53 -18.49
CA GLU A 24 -31.52 25.31 -17.86
C GLU A 24 -31.94 23.85 -17.82
N SER A 25 -31.59 23.07 -18.86
CA SER A 25 -31.83 21.63 -18.94
C SER A 25 -31.12 20.81 -17.88
N LEU A 26 -30.03 21.35 -17.31
CA LEU A 26 -29.19 20.65 -16.32
C LEU A 26 -29.28 21.26 -14.90
N VAL A 27 -30.07 22.32 -14.74
CA VAL A 27 -30.34 22.92 -13.43
C VAL A 27 -31.06 21.90 -12.55
N GLY A 28 -30.54 21.71 -11.32
CA GLY A 28 -31.04 20.71 -10.37
C GLY A 28 -30.44 19.31 -10.55
N GLN A 29 -29.82 19.02 -11.70
CA GLN A 29 -29.13 17.75 -11.94
C GLN A 29 -27.65 17.83 -11.57
N VAL A 30 -27.01 18.97 -11.83
CA VAL A 30 -25.59 19.18 -11.49
C VAL A 30 -25.43 19.35 -9.98
N GLN A 31 -24.52 18.58 -9.40
CA GLN A 31 -24.20 18.63 -7.96
C GLN A 31 -22.68 18.69 -7.75
N PRO A 32 -22.21 19.26 -6.62
CA PRO A 32 -20.79 19.15 -6.22
C PRO A 32 -20.36 17.68 -6.11
N GLY A 33 -19.19 17.37 -6.65
CA GLY A 33 -18.69 16.00 -6.70
C GLY A 33 -18.84 15.31 -8.07
N MET A 34 -19.60 15.91 -8.97
CA MET A 34 -19.83 15.35 -10.31
C MET A 34 -18.69 15.68 -11.30
N TRP A 35 -18.46 14.75 -12.21
CA TRP A 35 -17.66 14.99 -13.39
C TRP A 35 -18.53 15.45 -14.54
N VAL A 36 -18.13 16.54 -15.16
CA VAL A 36 -18.85 17.19 -16.26
C VAL A 36 -17.95 17.40 -17.47
N LEU A 37 -18.54 17.57 -18.64
CA LEU A 37 -17.85 17.98 -19.84
C LEU A 37 -18.02 19.49 -20.03
N VAL A 38 -16.91 20.19 -20.26
CA VAL A 38 -16.90 21.65 -20.40
C VAL A 38 -16.05 22.11 -21.57
N PRO A 39 -16.45 23.17 -22.28
CA PRO A 39 -15.65 23.78 -23.34
C PRO A 39 -14.51 24.60 -22.71
N PHE A 40 -13.25 24.25 -23.03
CA PHE A 40 -12.07 24.91 -22.46
C PHE A 40 -11.15 25.51 -23.54
N GLY A 41 -10.50 26.64 -23.19
CA GLY A 41 -9.56 27.35 -24.06
C GLY A 41 -10.25 28.12 -25.22
N ARG A 42 -9.44 28.74 -26.07
CA ARG A 42 -9.96 29.59 -27.18
C ARG A 42 -10.70 28.80 -28.27
N ARG A 43 -10.38 27.50 -28.41
CA ARG A 43 -10.99 26.61 -29.41
C ARG A 43 -12.19 25.82 -28.87
N ASN A 44 -12.67 26.10 -27.66
CA ASN A 44 -13.77 25.38 -27.01
C ASN A 44 -13.61 23.86 -27.02
N THR A 45 -12.36 23.38 -26.86
CA THR A 45 -12.09 21.94 -26.80
C THR A 45 -12.80 21.34 -25.59
N GLN A 46 -13.55 20.28 -25.80
CA GLN A 46 -14.25 19.60 -24.71
C GLN A 46 -13.25 18.94 -23.75
N LYS A 47 -13.34 19.29 -22.49
CA LYS A 47 -12.50 18.75 -21.41
C LYS A 47 -13.37 18.28 -20.26
N LYS A 48 -12.89 17.25 -19.56
CA LYS A 48 -13.52 16.84 -18.30
C LYS A 48 -13.22 17.89 -17.25
N GLY A 49 -14.18 18.14 -16.38
CA GLY A 49 -14.04 19.02 -15.23
C GLY A 49 -14.77 18.44 -14.02
N PHE A 50 -14.34 18.85 -12.84
CA PHE A 50 -14.90 18.41 -11.57
C PHE A 50 -15.62 19.57 -10.89
N VAL A 51 -16.88 19.38 -10.52
CA VAL A 51 -17.71 20.39 -9.87
C VAL A 51 -17.36 20.48 -8.38
N LEU A 52 -16.77 21.60 -7.94
CA LEU A 52 -16.43 21.83 -6.54
C LEU A 52 -17.61 22.37 -5.74
N LYS A 53 -18.28 23.39 -6.27
CA LYS A 53 -19.44 24.01 -5.62
C LYS A 53 -20.36 24.67 -6.63
N LEU A 54 -21.59 24.94 -6.19
CA LEU A 54 -22.59 25.70 -6.95
C LEU A 54 -22.75 27.09 -6.36
N GLY A 55 -23.10 28.06 -7.18
CA GLY A 55 -23.34 29.43 -6.80
C GLY A 55 -24.43 30.11 -7.64
N THR A 56 -24.99 31.14 -7.11
CA THR A 56 -26.01 31.96 -7.81
C THR A 56 -25.42 33.23 -8.41
N LYS A 57 -24.24 33.67 -7.96
CA LYS A 57 -23.57 34.89 -8.42
C LYS A 57 -22.45 34.57 -9.39
N ALA A 58 -22.31 35.34 -10.45
CA ALA A 58 -21.16 35.31 -11.34
C ALA A 58 -19.97 36.00 -10.66
N ASN A 59 -18.79 35.42 -10.75
CA ASN A 59 -17.53 35.98 -10.25
C ASN A 59 -16.82 36.86 -11.28
N ILE A 60 -17.23 36.75 -12.55
CA ILE A 60 -16.74 37.52 -13.69
C ILE A 60 -17.94 37.96 -14.53
N ASP A 61 -17.68 38.78 -15.55
CA ASP A 61 -18.70 39.19 -16.51
C ASP A 61 -19.50 37.98 -17.05
N PRO A 62 -20.84 37.94 -16.87
CA PRO A 62 -21.70 36.82 -17.25
C PRO A 62 -21.58 36.42 -18.74
N ASP A 63 -21.29 37.37 -19.62
CA ASP A 63 -21.16 37.14 -21.08
C ASP A 63 -19.86 36.39 -21.45
N ARG A 64 -18.89 36.36 -20.54
CA ARG A 64 -17.63 35.63 -20.69
C ARG A 64 -17.68 34.24 -20.11
N ILE A 65 -18.73 33.89 -19.35
CA ILE A 65 -18.89 32.60 -18.72
C ILE A 65 -19.46 31.60 -19.71
N LYS A 66 -18.70 30.55 -20.02
CA LYS A 66 -19.14 29.47 -20.90
C LYS A 66 -20.11 28.54 -20.18
N GLU A 67 -20.93 27.83 -20.95
CA GLU A 67 -21.85 26.81 -20.40
C GLU A 67 -21.20 25.45 -20.35
N LEU A 68 -21.53 24.66 -19.32
CA LEU A 68 -21.16 23.26 -19.27
C LEU A 68 -21.98 22.47 -20.30
N THR A 69 -21.41 21.42 -20.85
CA THR A 69 -21.99 20.69 -21.98
C THR A 69 -22.81 19.47 -21.53
N GLU A 70 -22.27 18.67 -20.63
CA GLU A 70 -22.82 17.36 -20.28
C GLU A 70 -22.36 16.89 -18.90
N ILE A 71 -23.17 16.09 -18.22
CA ILE A 71 -22.81 15.37 -17.00
C ILE A 71 -22.23 14.01 -17.41
N ILE A 72 -20.98 13.72 -17.00
CA ILE A 72 -20.28 12.47 -17.34
C ILE A 72 -20.66 11.34 -16.36
N SER A 73 -20.96 11.69 -15.11
CA SER A 73 -21.33 10.71 -14.09
C SER A 73 -22.62 11.12 -13.40
N ASP A 74 -23.57 10.19 -13.33
CA ASP A 74 -24.85 10.32 -12.59
C ASP A 74 -24.66 10.18 -11.08
N ASP A 75 -23.44 10.38 -10.58
CA ASP A 75 -23.14 10.25 -9.17
C ASP A 75 -23.80 11.35 -8.35
N ASN A 76 -24.99 11.06 -7.83
CA ASN A 76 -25.73 11.86 -6.85
C ASN A 76 -25.04 11.95 -5.47
N SER A 77 -23.85 11.43 -5.33
CA SER A 77 -23.09 11.58 -4.11
C SER A 77 -22.39 12.93 -4.14
N SER A 78 -23.10 13.96 -3.68
CA SER A 78 -22.51 15.19 -3.16
C SER A 78 -21.62 14.84 -1.97
N ASP A 79 -20.50 14.18 -2.24
CA ASP A 79 -19.61 13.66 -1.20
C ASP A 79 -18.72 14.79 -0.70
N LYS A 80 -19.35 15.69 0.07
CA LYS A 80 -18.66 16.81 0.72
C LYS A 80 -17.43 16.34 1.48
N ILE A 81 -17.49 15.16 2.07
CA ILE A 81 -16.38 14.53 2.82
C ILE A 81 -15.21 14.26 1.91
N ARG A 82 -15.46 13.71 0.71
CA ARG A 82 -14.40 13.36 -0.24
C ARG A 82 -13.78 14.60 -0.88
N ILE A 83 -14.58 15.61 -1.20
CA ILE A 83 -14.08 16.91 -1.65
C ILE A 83 -13.20 17.52 -0.56
N ALA A 84 -13.66 17.53 0.69
CA ALA A 84 -12.90 18.03 1.81
C ALA A 84 -11.57 17.26 2.00
N LEU A 85 -11.59 15.93 1.83
CA LEU A 85 -10.39 15.11 1.88
C LEU A 85 -9.41 15.44 0.75
N ALA A 86 -9.90 15.60 -0.49
CA ALA A 86 -9.07 15.96 -1.63
C ALA A 86 -8.43 17.35 -1.48
N VAL A 87 -9.21 18.33 -0.98
CA VAL A 87 -8.69 19.68 -0.69
C VAL A 87 -7.65 19.64 0.42
N TRP A 88 -7.86 18.83 1.46
CA TRP A 88 -6.87 18.65 2.52
C TRP A 88 -5.60 17.98 1.98
N MET A 89 -5.72 16.93 1.16
CA MET A 89 -4.57 16.27 0.54
C MET A 89 -3.76 17.22 -0.34
N TYR A 90 -4.43 18.08 -1.10
CA TYR A 90 -3.78 19.11 -1.90
C TYR A 90 -2.95 20.08 -1.04
N ARG A 91 -3.50 20.54 0.09
CA ARG A 91 -2.81 21.46 1.00
C ARG A 91 -1.65 20.79 1.74
N GLU A 92 -1.80 19.54 2.14
CA GLU A 92 -0.83 18.83 2.96
C GLU A 92 0.36 18.30 2.13
N TYR A 93 0.07 17.77 0.93
CA TYR A 93 1.06 17.08 0.12
C TYR A 93 1.46 17.83 -1.16
N GLY A 94 0.85 18.97 -1.42
CA GLY A 94 1.10 19.73 -2.64
C GLY A 94 0.59 19.04 -3.91
N GLY A 95 1.16 19.42 -5.06
CA GLY A 95 0.71 18.99 -6.38
C GLY A 95 -0.47 19.84 -6.86
N ASN A 96 -1.37 19.27 -7.67
CA ASN A 96 -2.54 19.94 -8.18
C ASN A 96 -3.82 19.41 -7.56
N LEU A 97 -4.81 20.28 -7.32
CA LEU A 97 -6.10 19.88 -6.74
C LEU A 97 -6.78 18.78 -7.56
N ILE A 98 -6.69 18.85 -8.89
CA ILE A 98 -7.26 17.82 -9.78
C ILE A 98 -6.60 16.45 -9.58
N GLN A 99 -5.30 16.40 -9.24
CA GLN A 99 -4.61 15.14 -8.95
C GLN A 99 -5.15 14.50 -7.67
N SER A 100 -5.35 15.31 -6.63
CA SER A 100 -5.95 14.86 -5.37
C SER A 100 -7.41 14.39 -5.58
N LEU A 101 -8.18 15.11 -6.39
CA LEU A 101 -9.55 14.72 -6.74
C LEU A 101 -9.59 13.39 -7.51
N ARG A 102 -8.68 13.17 -8.47
CA ARG A 102 -8.58 11.89 -9.21
C ARG A 102 -8.26 10.70 -8.31
N VAL A 103 -7.48 10.90 -7.25
CA VAL A 103 -7.15 9.85 -6.29
C VAL A 103 -8.34 9.49 -5.42
N VAL A 104 -9.02 10.51 -4.88
CA VAL A 104 -10.15 10.32 -3.95
C VAL A 104 -11.43 9.94 -4.68
N MET A 105 -11.65 10.51 -5.87
CA MET A 105 -12.83 10.32 -6.70
C MET A 105 -12.43 10.09 -8.16
N PRO A 106 -11.89 8.92 -8.50
CA PRO A 106 -11.48 8.63 -9.87
C PRO A 106 -12.68 8.73 -10.82
N ALA A 107 -12.50 9.45 -11.93
CA ALA A 107 -13.49 9.50 -12.97
C ALA A 107 -13.82 8.08 -13.46
N ARG A 108 -15.08 7.74 -13.56
CA ARG A 108 -15.48 6.44 -14.12
C ARG A 108 -14.93 6.35 -15.55
N LYS A 109 -14.15 5.30 -15.80
CA LYS A 109 -13.90 4.88 -17.16
C LYS A 109 -15.25 4.37 -17.70
N ASN A 110 -15.56 4.61 -18.99
CA ASN A 110 -16.77 4.07 -19.63
C ASN A 110 -16.74 2.54 -19.66
N VAL A 111 -16.93 1.94 -18.49
CA VAL A 111 -17.05 0.49 -18.34
C VAL A 111 -18.52 0.14 -18.48
N ARG A 112 -18.88 -0.54 -19.57
CA ARG A 112 -20.24 -1.03 -19.72
C ARG A 112 -20.56 -2.04 -18.62
N PRO A 113 -21.62 -1.83 -17.83
CA PRO A 113 -22.04 -2.81 -16.85
C PRO A 113 -22.28 -4.16 -17.52
N LYS A 114 -21.84 -5.24 -16.88
CA LYS A 114 -22.15 -6.56 -17.36
C LYS A 114 -23.64 -6.81 -17.09
N GLN A 115 -24.44 -6.82 -18.13
CA GLN A 115 -25.86 -7.14 -18.04
C GLN A 115 -26.07 -8.60 -18.42
N VAL A 116 -26.85 -9.28 -17.64
CA VAL A 116 -27.28 -10.64 -17.92
C VAL A 116 -28.81 -10.61 -18.07
N SER A 117 -29.28 -11.02 -19.24
CA SER A 117 -30.72 -11.16 -19.47
C SER A 117 -31.19 -12.49 -18.98
N PHE A 118 -32.32 -12.49 -18.28
CA PHE A 118 -33.01 -13.64 -17.77
C PHE A 118 -34.37 -13.74 -18.45
N PHE A 119 -34.78 -14.95 -18.74
CA PHE A 119 -36.14 -15.25 -19.19
C PHE A 119 -36.96 -15.62 -17.96
N VAL A 120 -38.05 -14.92 -17.76
CA VAL A 120 -39.00 -15.13 -16.65
C VAL A 120 -40.37 -15.43 -17.21
N ARG A 121 -41.09 -16.32 -16.61
CA ARG A 121 -42.48 -16.65 -16.99
C ARG A 121 -43.44 -15.50 -16.61
N THR A 122 -44.26 -15.01 -17.55
CA THR A 122 -45.19 -13.91 -17.34
C THR A 122 -46.67 -14.30 -17.34
N SER A 123 -47.03 -15.39 -17.98
CA SER A 123 -48.42 -15.88 -18.08
C SER A 123 -48.79 -16.73 -16.89
N ASP A 124 -50.09 -16.87 -16.65
CA ASP A 124 -50.59 -17.86 -15.70
C ASP A 124 -50.21 -19.29 -16.15
N GLU A 125 -50.17 -20.18 -15.19
CA GLU A 125 -49.68 -21.55 -15.40
C GLU A 125 -50.50 -22.31 -16.44
N LYS A 126 -51.82 -22.10 -16.46
CA LYS A 126 -52.73 -22.77 -17.40
C LYS A 126 -52.43 -22.37 -18.84
N ARG A 127 -52.35 -21.08 -19.13
CA ARG A 127 -52.04 -20.55 -20.46
C ARG A 127 -50.65 -21.02 -20.92
N PHE A 128 -49.68 -21.05 -20.01
CA PHE A 128 -48.33 -21.51 -20.29
C PHE A 128 -48.31 -23.01 -20.65
N LEU A 129 -49.05 -23.86 -19.94
CA LEU A 129 -49.15 -25.29 -20.21
C LEU A 129 -49.91 -25.58 -21.51
N ASP A 130 -51.02 -24.88 -21.81
CA ASP A 130 -51.79 -25.01 -23.05
C ASP A 130 -50.87 -24.70 -24.26
N TYR A 131 -50.03 -23.66 -24.18
CA TYR A 131 -49.11 -23.34 -25.26
C TYR A 131 -47.95 -24.34 -25.35
N LEU A 132 -47.49 -24.90 -24.25
CA LEU A 132 -46.47 -25.95 -24.25
C LEU A 132 -46.97 -27.20 -24.97
N ASP A 133 -48.23 -27.62 -24.75
CA ASP A 133 -48.82 -28.72 -25.45
C ASP A 133 -49.01 -28.45 -26.95
N LEU A 134 -49.37 -27.21 -27.32
CA LEU A 134 -49.40 -26.77 -28.72
C LEU A 134 -48.01 -26.84 -29.34
N ALA A 135 -46.98 -26.36 -28.64
CA ALA A 135 -45.58 -26.39 -29.11
C ALA A 135 -45.05 -27.83 -29.28
N ARG A 136 -45.46 -28.76 -28.41
CA ARG A 136 -45.17 -30.20 -28.53
C ARG A 136 -45.83 -30.80 -29.77
N LYS A 137 -47.13 -30.53 -30.00
CA LYS A 137 -47.88 -30.99 -31.19
C LYS A 137 -47.28 -30.48 -32.49
N LYS A 138 -46.77 -29.21 -32.51
CA LYS A 138 -46.13 -28.58 -33.68
C LYS A 138 -44.65 -28.90 -33.77
N ASN A 139 -44.05 -29.70 -32.89
CA ASN A 139 -42.64 -30.10 -32.85
C ASN A 139 -41.67 -28.92 -32.80
N TRP A 140 -42.02 -27.85 -32.07
CA TRP A 140 -41.16 -26.65 -31.87
C TRP A 140 -40.13 -26.90 -30.76
N LYS A 141 -39.15 -27.76 -31.04
CA LYS A 141 -38.18 -28.29 -30.06
C LYS A 141 -37.49 -27.24 -29.20
N GLY A 142 -37.15 -26.05 -29.76
CA GLY A 142 -36.51 -24.97 -29.01
C GLY A 142 -37.45 -24.33 -27.98
N ARG A 143 -38.70 -24.04 -28.39
CA ARG A 143 -39.70 -23.45 -27.48
C ARG A 143 -40.04 -24.42 -26.36
N VAL A 144 -40.25 -25.72 -26.66
CA VAL A 144 -40.54 -26.77 -25.68
C VAL A 144 -39.45 -26.83 -24.62
N ARG A 145 -38.16 -26.90 -25.03
CA ARG A 145 -37.03 -26.98 -24.07
C ARG A 145 -36.96 -25.75 -23.15
N LEU A 146 -37.18 -24.54 -23.68
CA LEU A 146 -37.17 -23.33 -22.85
C LEU A 146 -38.35 -23.32 -21.87
N MET A 147 -39.53 -23.68 -22.32
CA MET A 147 -40.74 -23.72 -21.50
C MET A 147 -40.66 -24.77 -20.40
N GLU A 148 -40.20 -25.98 -20.71
CA GLU A 148 -40.01 -27.07 -19.73
C GLU A 148 -38.96 -26.65 -18.67
N ALA A 149 -37.89 -26.01 -19.07
CA ALA A 149 -36.89 -25.50 -18.15
C ALA A 149 -37.46 -24.39 -17.23
N LEU A 150 -38.38 -23.53 -17.75
CA LEU A 150 -39.05 -22.47 -16.98
C LEU A 150 -40.18 -23.00 -16.07
N LEU A 151 -40.64 -24.23 -16.27
CA LEU A 151 -41.53 -24.90 -15.30
C LEU A 151 -40.77 -25.40 -14.06
N CYS A 152 -39.49 -25.75 -14.24
CA CYS A 152 -38.63 -26.23 -13.16
C CYS A 152 -37.89 -25.11 -12.43
N ARG A 153 -37.91 -23.90 -12.97
CA ARG A 153 -37.08 -22.74 -12.43
C ARG A 153 -37.87 -21.46 -12.67
N ASP A 154 -37.85 -20.57 -11.70
CA ASP A 154 -38.53 -19.27 -11.79
C ASP A 154 -37.93 -18.37 -12.89
N TYR A 155 -36.64 -18.54 -13.19
CA TYR A 155 -35.92 -17.80 -14.22
C TYR A 155 -34.81 -18.63 -14.86
N ILE A 156 -34.41 -18.27 -16.09
CA ILE A 156 -33.30 -18.89 -16.84
C ILE A 156 -32.44 -17.81 -17.46
N SER A 157 -31.11 -17.87 -17.24
CA SER A 157 -30.20 -16.89 -17.87
C SER A 157 -30.11 -17.14 -19.39
N SER A 158 -29.93 -16.07 -20.14
CA SER A 158 -29.77 -16.12 -21.61
C SER A 158 -28.53 -16.96 -22.02
N ALA A 159 -27.47 -16.97 -21.20
CA ALA A 159 -26.30 -17.82 -21.42
C ALA A 159 -26.64 -19.31 -21.29
N PHE A 160 -27.36 -19.72 -20.24
CA PHE A 160 -27.81 -21.09 -20.04
C PHE A 160 -28.74 -21.55 -21.17
N ALA A 161 -29.68 -20.69 -21.56
CA ALA A 161 -30.63 -20.99 -22.66
C ALA A 161 -29.88 -21.22 -23.98
N ARG A 162 -28.86 -20.40 -24.31
CA ARG A 162 -28.14 -20.54 -25.57
C ARG A 162 -27.10 -21.66 -25.55
N GLN A 163 -26.33 -21.80 -24.48
CA GLN A 163 -25.18 -22.73 -24.42
C GLN A 163 -25.62 -24.16 -24.04
N GLN A 164 -26.46 -24.27 -23.01
CA GLN A 164 -26.89 -25.59 -22.48
C GLN A 164 -28.15 -26.11 -23.17
N LEU A 165 -29.17 -25.27 -23.28
CA LEU A 165 -30.41 -25.66 -23.89
C LEU A 165 -30.40 -25.52 -25.42
N LYS A 166 -29.37 -24.89 -26.01
CA LYS A 166 -29.22 -24.66 -27.47
C LYS A 166 -30.48 -24.04 -28.11
N ILE A 167 -31.00 -22.98 -27.49
CA ILE A 167 -32.18 -22.27 -27.93
C ILE A 167 -31.83 -21.19 -28.93
N ALA A 168 -32.46 -21.20 -30.10
CA ALA A 168 -32.31 -20.18 -31.12
C ALA A 168 -33.05 -18.88 -30.75
N SER A 169 -32.57 -17.73 -31.22
CA SER A 169 -33.15 -16.42 -30.94
C SER A 169 -34.62 -16.31 -31.36
N ASP A 170 -35.01 -16.97 -32.46
CA ASP A 170 -36.38 -16.95 -32.98
C ASP A 170 -37.36 -17.62 -32.04
N ALA A 171 -36.92 -18.68 -31.33
CA ALA A 171 -37.78 -19.37 -30.34
C ALA A 171 -38.01 -18.42 -29.13
N ILE A 172 -37.03 -17.62 -28.73
CA ILE A 172 -37.16 -16.68 -27.64
C ILE A 172 -38.11 -15.53 -28.04
N LYS A 173 -37.89 -14.93 -29.22
CA LYS A 173 -38.75 -13.85 -29.73
C LYS A 173 -40.20 -14.27 -29.81
N ALA A 174 -40.46 -15.46 -30.36
CA ALA A 174 -41.82 -15.96 -30.48
C ALA A 174 -42.54 -16.20 -29.13
N LEU A 175 -41.82 -16.61 -28.08
CA LEU A 175 -42.39 -16.73 -26.74
C LEU A 175 -42.60 -15.36 -26.07
N GLU A 176 -41.79 -14.38 -26.40
CA GLU A 176 -41.90 -12.97 -25.93
C GLU A 176 -43.11 -12.28 -26.62
N GLU A 177 -43.27 -12.43 -27.94
CA GLU A 177 -44.42 -11.92 -28.73
C GLU A 177 -45.75 -12.46 -28.22
N GLU A 178 -45.77 -13.74 -27.84
CA GLU A 178 -46.91 -14.40 -27.22
C GLU A 178 -47.13 -14.03 -25.75
N LYS A 179 -46.24 -13.15 -25.19
CA LYS A 179 -46.25 -12.71 -23.78
C LYS A 179 -46.22 -13.87 -22.79
N LEU A 180 -45.58 -14.98 -23.13
CA LEU A 180 -45.39 -16.14 -22.27
C LEU A 180 -44.13 -16.00 -21.40
N ILE A 181 -43.14 -15.24 -21.90
CA ILE A 181 -41.92 -14.91 -21.19
C ILE A 181 -41.68 -13.41 -21.25
N GLN A 182 -40.98 -12.90 -20.24
CA GLN A 182 -40.45 -11.53 -20.21
C GLN A 182 -38.95 -11.63 -20.11
N ILE A 183 -38.24 -10.73 -20.82
CA ILE A 183 -36.79 -10.61 -20.74
C ILE A 183 -36.47 -9.55 -19.66
N GLU A 184 -36.05 -10.04 -18.49
CA GLU A 184 -35.52 -9.17 -17.45
C GLU A 184 -34.00 -9.03 -17.58
N THR A 185 -33.52 -7.85 -17.70
CA THR A 185 -32.08 -7.59 -17.72
C THR A 185 -31.64 -7.15 -16.32
N LYS A 186 -30.90 -8.03 -15.65
CA LYS A 186 -30.31 -7.72 -14.34
C LYS A 186 -28.83 -7.39 -14.52
N ARG A 187 -28.38 -6.39 -13.80
CA ARG A 187 -26.96 -6.08 -13.72
C ARG A 187 -26.25 -7.19 -12.96
N PHE A 188 -25.16 -7.66 -13.51
CA PHE A 188 -24.33 -8.69 -12.89
C PHE A 188 -22.98 -8.10 -12.53
N TYR A 189 -22.67 -8.07 -11.25
CA TYR A 189 -21.35 -7.65 -10.78
C TYR A 189 -20.34 -8.79 -10.93
N ARG A 190 -19.14 -8.45 -11.43
CA ARG A 190 -18.05 -9.41 -11.55
C ARG A 190 -17.59 -9.77 -10.14
N SER A 191 -17.62 -11.08 -9.82
CA SER A 191 -17.11 -11.56 -8.54
C SER A 191 -15.59 -11.49 -8.53
N VAL A 192 -15.04 -10.94 -7.46
CA VAL A 192 -13.60 -10.88 -7.18
C VAL A 192 -13.21 -11.80 -6.02
N LEU A 193 -14.20 -12.47 -5.43
CA LEU A 193 -14.05 -13.35 -4.28
C LEU A 193 -13.75 -14.78 -4.70
N PRO A 194 -13.10 -15.57 -3.84
CA PRO A 194 -12.87 -17.00 -4.06
C PRO A 194 -14.17 -17.76 -4.28
N LYS A 195 -14.15 -18.76 -5.15
CA LYS A 195 -15.31 -19.63 -5.40
C LYS A 195 -15.49 -20.71 -4.32
N GLU A 196 -14.45 -21.00 -3.56
CA GLU A 196 -14.47 -22.03 -2.52
C GLU A 196 -14.76 -21.37 -1.16
N SER A 197 -15.83 -21.79 -0.52
CA SER A 197 -16.15 -21.44 0.85
C SER A 197 -15.56 -22.49 1.79
N ALA A 198 -14.37 -22.28 2.31
CA ALA A 198 -13.92 -23.02 3.48
C ALA A 198 -14.60 -22.40 4.70
N SER A 199 -15.41 -23.14 5.42
CA SER A 199 -15.90 -22.70 6.72
C SER A 199 -14.74 -22.79 7.72
N LEU A 200 -14.14 -21.66 8.03
CA LEU A 200 -13.13 -21.58 9.09
C LEU A 200 -13.84 -21.38 10.43
N GLU A 201 -13.49 -22.21 11.39
CA GLU A 201 -14.01 -22.06 12.75
C GLU A 201 -13.65 -20.70 13.35
N LYS A 202 -14.61 -20.06 14.00
CA LYS A 202 -14.42 -18.81 14.71
C LYS A 202 -13.50 -19.04 15.91
N LYS A 203 -12.31 -18.42 15.90
CA LYS A 203 -11.38 -18.50 17.01
C LYS A 203 -11.90 -17.69 18.20
N GLN A 204 -11.76 -18.24 19.38
CA GLN A 204 -12.06 -17.53 20.62
C GLN A 204 -10.92 -16.57 20.96
N LEU A 205 -11.28 -15.40 21.46
CA LEU A 205 -10.31 -14.42 21.96
C LEU A 205 -9.73 -14.89 23.28
N ASN A 206 -8.44 -14.64 23.49
CA ASN A 206 -7.86 -14.75 24.81
C ASN A 206 -8.24 -13.51 25.67
N GLU A 207 -7.91 -13.53 26.97
CA GLU A 207 -8.27 -12.47 27.90
C GLU A 207 -7.75 -11.09 27.50
N GLU A 208 -6.49 -11.00 27.03
CA GLU A 208 -5.89 -9.72 26.56
C GLU A 208 -6.65 -9.18 25.33
N GLN A 209 -6.91 -10.04 24.37
CA GLN A 209 -7.63 -9.67 23.14
C GLN A 209 -9.06 -9.23 23.44
N GLN A 210 -9.77 -9.99 24.32
CA GLN A 210 -11.14 -9.66 24.71
C GLN A 210 -11.19 -8.30 25.43
N ALA A 211 -10.30 -8.07 26.39
CA ALA A 211 -10.23 -6.81 27.11
C ALA A 211 -9.98 -5.60 26.20
N ILE A 212 -9.19 -5.77 25.14
CA ILE A 212 -8.93 -4.72 24.16
C ILE A 212 -10.18 -4.45 23.31
N VAL A 213 -10.84 -5.50 22.81
CA VAL A 213 -12.08 -5.39 22.05
C VAL A 213 -13.15 -4.66 22.86
N ASP A 214 -13.34 -5.05 24.12
CA ASP A 214 -14.34 -4.44 25.00
C ASP A 214 -14.06 -2.97 25.29
N LYS A 215 -12.78 -2.61 25.50
CA LYS A 215 -12.36 -1.20 25.68
C LYS A 215 -12.54 -0.37 24.43
N LEU A 216 -12.30 -0.93 23.25
CA LEU A 216 -12.50 -0.22 21.98
C LEU A 216 -13.98 -0.01 21.70
N ILE A 217 -14.83 -1.02 21.95
CA ILE A 217 -16.27 -0.97 21.77
C ILE A 217 -16.90 0.04 22.76
N SER A 218 -16.60 -0.04 24.03
CA SER A 218 -17.14 0.87 25.05
C SER A 218 -16.75 2.32 24.78
N SER A 219 -15.51 2.56 24.37
CA SER A 219 -15.05 3.89 23.98
C SER A 219 -15.79 4.40 22.72
N TYR A 220 -16.00 3.53 21.73
CA TYR A 220 -16.75 3.89 20.53
C TYR A 220 -18.20 4.27 20.88
N GLN A 221 -18.86 3.52 21.77
CA GLN A 221 -20.21 3.81 22.26
C GLN A 221 -20.29 5.12 23.04
N ALA A 222 -19.22 5.44 23.80
CA ALA A 222 -19.07 6.71 24.50
C ALA A 222 -18.74 7.91 23.57
N GLY A 223 -18.70 7.72 22.25
CA GLY A 223 -18.40 8.78 21.29
C GLY A 223 -16.92 9.09 21.11
N VAL A 224 -16.01 8.35 21.75
CA VAL A 224 -14.56 8.56 21.64
C VAL A 224 -14.05 8.02 20.30
N ARG A 225 -13.42 8.89 19.50
CA ARG A 225 -12.86 8.59 18.17
C ARG A 225 -11.35 8.82 18.08
N THR A 226 -10.69 9.00 19.22
CA THR A 226 -9.23 9.09 19.28
C THR A 226 -8.61 7.87 18.60
N PRO A 227 -7.70 8.04 17.64
CA PRO A 227 -7.04 6.92 16.97
C PRO A 227 -6.40 5.97 17.98
N ALA A 228 -6.36 4.69 17.65
CA ALA A 228 -5.81 3.65 18.51
C ALA A 228 -4.64 2.95 17.81
N LEU A 229 -3.56 2.71 18.53
CA LEU A 229 -2.43 1.88 18.12
C LEU A 229 -2.54 0.53 18.84
N LEU A 230 -2.76 -0.55 18.09
CA LEU A 230 -2.69 -1.93 18.54
C LEU A 230 -1.29 -2.46 18.28
N TYR A 231 -0.43 -2.33 19.28
CA TYR A 231 0.91 -2.90 19.30
C TYR A 231 0.85 -4.33 19.82
N GLY A 232 1.41 -5.27 19.10
CA GLY A 232 1.41 -6.66 19.56
C GLY A 232 2.47 -7.47 18.86
N ILE A 233 3.17 -8.33 19.61
CA ILE A 233 4.22 -9.19 19.08
C ILE A 233 3.75 -10.01 17.89
N THR A 234 4.69 -10.50 17.08
CA THR A 234 4.37 -11.34 15.92
C THR A 234 3.62 -12.60 16.37
N GLY A 235 2.46 -12.85 15.78
CA GLY A 235 1.60 -13.99 16.15
C GLY A 235 0.72 -13.76 17.40
N SER A 236 0.58 -12.52 17.87
CA SER A 236 -0.30 -12.17 19.00
C SER A 236 -1.81 -12.22 18.67
N GLY A 237 -2.16 -12.41 17.39
CA GLY A 237 -3.55 -12.50 16.96
C GLY A 237 -4.24 -11.14 16.76
N LYS A 238 -3.52 -10.08 16.39
CA LYS A 238 -4.09 -8.78 16.03
C LYS A 238 -5.26 -8.89 15.04
N THR A 239 -5.13 -9.76 14.06
CA THR A 239 -6.16 -9.99 13.04
C THR A 239 -7.47 -10.48 13.67
N GLU A 240 -7.42 -11.30 14.74
CA GLU A 240 -8.63 -11.76 15.39
C GLU A 240 -9.34 -10.63 16.15
N VAL A 241 -8.58 -9.71 16.75
CA VAL A 241 -9.12 -8.47 17.34
C VAL A 241 -9.84 -7.65 16.26
N TYR A 242 -9.24 -7.52 15.06
CA TYR A 242 -9.89 -6.83 13.95
C TYR A 242 -11.21 -7.50 13.56
N MET A 243 -11.21 -8.82 13.40
CA MET A 243 -12.39 -9.59 12.99
C MET A 243 -13.57 -9.39 13.97
N HIS A 244 -13.30 -9.38 15.28
CA HIS A 244 -14.34 -9.16 16.29
C HIS A 244 -14.86 -7.71 16.28
N LEU A 245 -14.00 -6.71 16.09
CA LEU A 245 -14.41 -5.32 15.95
C LEU A 245 -15.24 -5.10 14.68
N ILE A 246 -14.85 -5.70 13.56
CA ILE A 246 -15.58 -5.65 12.30
C ILE A 246 -16.98 -6.24 12.48
N GLU A 247 -17.09 -7.41 13.10
CA GLU A 247 -18.37 -8.07 13.37
C GLU A 247 -19.28 -7.18 14.20
N TRP A 248 -18.73 -6.54 15.23
CA TRP A 248 -19.50 -5.60 16.07
C TRP A 248 -19.94 -4.38 15.25
N MET A 249 -19.07 -3.78 14.43
CA MET A 249 -19.41 -2.63 13.58
C MET A 249 -20.53 -2.95 12.58
N ILE A 250 -20.48 -4.12 11.95
CA ILE A 250 -21.52 -4.55 11.02
C ILE A 250 -22.88 -4.68 11.73
N ARG A 251 -22.91 -5.24 12.93
CA ARG A 251 -24.12 -5.31 13.76
C ARG A 251 -24.71 -3.94 14.10
N GLN A 252 -23.87 -2.87 14.08
CA GLN A 252 -24.30 -1.48 14.24
C GLN A 252 -24.63 -0.81 12.89
N ASN A 253 -24.77 -1.57 11.81
CA ASN A 253 -24.96 -1.09 10.43
C ASN A 253 -23.84 -0.11 9.98
N LYS A 254 -22.61 -0.27 10.49
CA LYS A 254 -21.45 0.51 10.10
C LYS A 254 -20.61 -0.24 9.06
N GLN A 255 -19.97 0.53 8.19
CA GLN A 255 -19.09 0.02 7.15
C GLN A 255 -17.63 0.13 7.60
N VAL A 256 -16.77 -0.75 7.07
CA VAL A 256 -15.39 -0.90 7.51
C VAL A 256 -14.43 -0.94 6.33
N ILE A 257 -13.34 -0.19 6.42
CA ILE A 257 -12.20 -0.28 5.51
C ILE A 257 -11.06 -0.99 6.22
N VAL A 258 -10.50 -2.02 5.60
CA VAL A 258 -9.32 -2.74 6.09
C VAL A 258 -8.20 -2.59 5.08
N LEU A 259 -7.16 -1.86 5.48
CA LEU A 259 -5.98 -1.66 4.66
C LEU A 259 -4.92 -2.69 5.02
N ILE A 260 -4.48 -3.43 4.02
CA ILE A 260 -3.44 -4.45 4.12
C ILE A 260 -2.42 -4.18 3.01
N PRO A 261 -1.10 -4.21 3.28
CA PRO A 261 -0.09 -4.05 2.25
C PRO A 261 -0.28 -5.05 1.11
N GLU A 262 -0.11 -4.62 -0.14
CA GLU A 262 -0.42 -5.45 -1.32
C GLU A 262 0.31 -6.80 -1.32
N ILE A 263 1.57 -6.81 -0.85
CA ILE A 263 2.38 -8.03 -0.72
C ILE A 263 1.79 -9.00 0.32
N SER A 264 1.15 -8.47 1.37
CA SER A 264 0.52 -9.27 2.44
C SER A 264 -0.93 -9.66 2.12
N LEU A 265 -1.54 -9.07 1.08
CA LEU A 265 -2.89 -9.35 0.64
C LEU A 265 -2.93 -10.66 -0.17
N THR A 266 -2.75 -11.77 0.52
CA THR A 266 -2.74 -13.10 -0.08
C THR A 266 -4.14 -13.66 -0.23
N TYR A 267 -4.29 -14.67 -1.08
CA TYR A 267 -5.52 -15.43 -1.23
C TYR A 267 -6.06 -15.94 0.12
N GLN A 268 -5.18 -16.42 1.00
CA GLN A 268 -5.55 -16.92 2.33
C GLN A 268 -6.13 -15.83 3.25
N VAL A 269 -5.58 -14.62 3.21
CA VAL A 269 -6.12 -13.48 3.97
C VAL A 269 -7.53 -13.15 3.51
N ILE A 270 -7.75 -13.13 2.21
CA ILE A 270 -9.08 -12.87 1.62
C ILE A 270 -10.06 -13.98 1.99
N LEU A 271 -9.64 -15.25 1.92
CA LEU A 271 -10.45 -16.38 2.36
C LEU A 271 -10.87 -16.27 3.82
N ASN A 272 -9.98 -15.81 4.71
CA ASN A 272 -10.30 -15.62 6.13
C ASN A 272 -11.42 -14.57 6.33
N PHE A 273 -11.40 -13.47 5.58
CA PHE A 273 -12.47 -12.48 5.62
C PHE A 273 -13.75 -13.02 5.01
N TYR A 274 -13.67 -13.67 3.86
CA TYR A 274 -14.83 -14.19 3.14
C TYR A 274 -15.53 -15.32 3.92
N SER A 275 -14.76 -16.25 4.52
CA SER A 275 -15.33 -17.32 5.32
C SER A 275 -16.11 -16.83 6.55
N ARG A 276 -15.73 -15.66 7.10
CA ARG A 276 -16.38 -15.10 8.29
C ARG A 276 -17.55 -14.17 7.97
N PHE A 277 -17.45 -13.39 6.89
CA PHE A 277 -18.41 -12.32 6.58
C PHE A 277 -19.18 -12.54 5.25
N GLY A 278 -18.83 -13.56 4.47
CA GLY A 278 -19.50 -13.90 3.22
C GLY A 278 -19.54 -12.76 2.21
N GLU A 279 -20.68 -12.57 1.57
CA GLU A 279 -20.92 -11.59 0.51
C GLU A 279 -20.83 -10.11 0.97
N GLN A 280 -20.75 -9.85 2.28
CA GLN A 280 -20.58 -8.51 2.82
C GLN A 280 -19.17 -7.97 2.63
N VAL A 281 -18.21 -8.84 2.24
CA VAL A 281 -16.81 -8.49 1.95
C VAL A 281 -16.62 -8.24 0.47
N SER A 282 -15.84 -7.23 0.17
CA SER A 282 -15.25 -7.06 -1.15
C SER A 282 -13.77 -6.69 -1.03
N MET A 283 -13.06 -6.76 -2.16
CA MET A 283 -11.66 -6.39 -2.21
C MET A 283 -11.32 -5.51 -3.41
N ILE A 284 -10.28 -4.68 -3.22
CA ILE A 284 -9.61 -3.94 -4.29
C ILE A 284 -8.13 -4.28 -4.24
N ASN A 285 -7.54 -4.57 -5.40
CA ASN A 285 -6.09 -4.71 -5.57
C ASN A 285 -5.65 -4.24 -6.97
N SER A 286 -4.35 -4.23 -7.25
CA SER A 286 -3.80 -3.79 -8.55
C SER A 286 -4.07 -4.77 -9.69
N ARG A 287 -4.43 -6.03 -9.39
CA ARG A 287 -4.70 -7.09 -10.38
C ARG A 287 -6.11 -7.01 -10.96
N LEU A 288 -7.02 -6.28 -10.32
CA LEU A 288 -8.40 -6.11 -10.79
C LEU A 288 -8.43 -5.29 -12.08
N SER A 289 -9.22 -5.76 -13.04
CA SER A 289 -9.59 -4.96 -14.22
C SER A 289 -10.38 -3.73 -13.81
N ASP A 290 -10.38 -2.70 -14.66
CA ASP A 290 -11.16 -1.48 -14.44
C ASP A 290 -12.66 -1.80 -14.22
N GLY A 291 -13.18 -2.83 -14.91
CA GLY A 291 -14.56 -3.27 -14.76
C GLY A 291 -14.86 -3.90 -13.42
N GLU A 292 -14.01 -4.78 -12.95
CA GLU A 292 -14.15 -5.40 -11.62
C GLU A 292 -14.04 -4.34 -10.53
N ARG A 293 -13.06 -3.45 -10.62
CA ARG A 293 -12.90 -2.35 -9.65
C ARG A 293 -14.14 -1.45 -9.62
N SER A 294 -14.68 -1.06 -10.79
CA SER A 294 -15.88 -0.24 -10.88
C SER A 294 -17.08 -0.93 -10.24
N ASP A 295 -17.27 -2.23 -10.51
CA ASP A 295 -18.36 -3.02 -9.94
C ASP A 295 -18.29 -3.07 -8.40
N GLN A 296 -17.09 -3.26 -7.81
CA GLN A 296 -16.95 -3.32 -6.35
C GLN A 296 -17.16 -1.94 -5.68
N LEU A 297 -16.68 -0.86 -6.29
CA LEU A 297 -16.93 0.49 -5.79
C LEU A 297 -18.40 0.87 -5.85
N GLU A 298 -19.12 0.40 -6.85
CA GLU A 298 -20.56 0.62 -6.96
C GLU A 298 -21.35 -0.19 -5.93
N ARG A 299 -21.01 -1.47 -5.71
CA ARG A 299 -21.58 -2.28 -4.62
C ARG A 299 -21.38 -1.60 -3.25
N ALA A 300 -20.20 -1.02 -3.03
CA ALA A 300 -19.92 -0.28 -1.81
C ALA A 300 -20.82 0.96 -1.65
N ARG A 301 -21.02 1.71 -2.74
CA ARG A 301 -21.89 2.89 -2.77
C ARG A 301 -23.34 2.56 -2.53
N ASN A 302 -23.83 1.46 -3.13
CA ASN A 302 -25.20 0.98 -2.96
C ASN A 302 -25.45 0.34 -1.60
N GLY A 303 -24.42 0.18 -0.75
CA GLY A 303 -24.55 -0.48 0.55
C GLY A 303 -24.69 -2.00 0.48
N GLU A 304 -24.39 -2.61 -0.68
CA GLU A 304 -24.45 -4.06 -0.87
C GLU A 304 -23.31 -4.79 -0.16
N ILE A 305 -22.24 -4.08 0.17
CA ILE A 305 -21.11 -4.58 0.93
C ILE A 305 -20.83 -3.67 2.13
N SER A 306 -20.38 -4.28 3.21
CA SER A 306 -20.05 -3.58 4.47
C SER A 306 -18.55 -3.53 4.75
N ILE A 307 -17.75 -4.35 4.09
CA ILE A 307 -16.30 -4.46 4.30
C ILE A 307 -15.57 -4.32 2.97
N MET A 308 -14.60 -3.40 2.93
CA MET A 308 -13.66 -3.30 1.82
C MET A 308 -12.26 -3.63 2.31
N VAL A 309 -11.63 -4.65 1.75
CA VAL A 309 -10.25 -5.06 2.04
C VAL A 309 -9.36 -4.70 0.86
N GLY A 310 -8.19 -4.14 1.12
CA GLY A 310 -7.24 -3.85 0.04
C GLY A 310 -6.04 -3.02 0.45
N PRO A 311 -5.16 -2.69 -0.50
CA PRO A 311 -4.02 -1.82 -0.27
C PRO A 311 -4.47 -0.35 -0.11
N ARG A 312 -3.53 0.58 -0.07
CA ARG A 312 -3.79 2.02 0.11
C ARG A 312 -4.96 2.58 -0.73
N SER A 313 -5.20 2.05 -1.93
CA SER A 313 -6.29 2.50 -2.81
C SER A 313 -7.69 2.16 -2.28
N ALA A 314 -7.82 1.18 -1.40
CA ALA A 314 -9.09 0.82 -0.77
C ALA A 314 -9.57 1.90 0.22
N LEU A 315 -8.69 2.78 0.70
CA LEU A 315 -9.03 3.90 1.57
C LEU A 315 -10.14 4.79 0.97
N PHE A 316 -10.15 4.92 -0.35
CA PHE A 316 -11.09 5.80 -1.06
C PHE A 316 -12.40 5.11 -1.47
N THR A 317 -12.74 3.99 -0.82
CA THR A 317 -14.02 3.30 -1.03
C THR A 317 -15.21 4.19 -0.67
N PRO A 318 -16.23 4.28 -1.55
CA PRO A 318 -17.36 5.21 -1.37
C PRO A 318 -18.40 4.72 -0.36
N PHE A 319 -17.99 4.46 0.85
CA PHE A 319 -18.88 4.12 1.93
C PHE A 319 -19.65 5.36 2.46
N SER A 320 -20.95 5.20 2.69
CA SER A 320 -21.83 6.27 3.19
C SER A 320 -21.90 6.29 4.71
N ASN A 321 -21.65 5.18 5.40
CA ASN A 321 -21.75 5.03 6.84
C ASN A 321 -20.50 4.37 7.44
N LEU A 322 -19.34 4.97 7.12
CA LEU A 322 -18.04 4.45 7.59
C LEU A 322 -17.94 4.57 9.12
N GLY A 323 -17.61 3.47 9.81
CA GLY A 323 -17.45 3.42 11.26
C GLY A 323 -16.06 3.07 11.73
N LEU A 324 -15.28 2.35 10.91
CA LEU A 324 -13.96 1.86 11.30
C LEU A 324 -13.01 1.84 10.09
N ILE A 325 -11.81 2.32 10.31
CA ILE A 325 -10.68 2.17 9.38
C ILE A 325 -9.58 1.41 10.12
N ILE A 326 -9.17 0.27 9.57
CA ILE A 326 -8.05 -0.53 10.08
C ILE A 326 -6.89 -0.38 9.11
N VAL A 327 -5.70 -0.10 9.64
CA VAL A 327 -4.44 -0.11 8.88
C VAL A 327 -3.55 -1.16 9.49
N ASP A 328 -3.47 -2.32 8.86
CA ASP A 328 -2.59 -3.41 9.31
C ASP A 328 -1.17 -3.20 8.80
N GLU A 329 -0.17 -3.60 9.59
CA GLU A 329 1.26 -3.35 9.32
C GLU A 329 1.52 -1.86 8.95
N GLU A 330 1.03 -0.92 9.80
CA GLU A 330 0.98 0.52 9.52
C GLU A 330 2.35 1.14 9.16
N GLN A 331 3.45 0.51 9.60
CA GLN A 331 4.82 0.92 9.33
C GLN A 331 5.28 0.63 7.89
N GLU A 332 4.48 -0.10 7.10
CA GLU A 332 4.91 -0.52 5.77
C GLU A 332 5.07 0.64 4.79
N GLY A 333 6.23 0.70 4.14
CA GLY A 333 6.52 1.75 3.15
C GLY A 333 5.59 1.75 1.93
N ALA A 334 4.86 0.66 1.68
CA ALA A 334 3.85 0.57 0.61
C ALA A 334 2.67 1.54 0.82
N TYR A 335 2.49 2.06 2.02
CA TYR A 335 1.48 3.07 2.35
C TYR A 335 1.88 4.49 1.92
N ASN A 336 3.11 4.72 1.50
CA ASN A 336 3.54 5.95 0.87
C ASN A 336 3.20 5.93 -0.62
N SER A 337 2.54 6.99 -1.12
CA SER A 337 2.29 7.13 -2.54
C SER A 337 3.54 7.62 -3.26
N GLU A 338 3.98 6.89 -4.30
CA GLU A 338 5.05 7.34 -5.19
C GLU A 338 4.54 8.31 -6.27
N GLN A 339 3.23 8.32 -6.53
CA GLN A 339 2.57 9.20 -7.48
C GLN A 339 2.05 10.44 -6.77
N ILE A 340 1.96 11.54 -7.48
CA ILE A 340 1.41 12.81 -6.97
C ILE A 340 -0.12 12.71 -6.88
N PRO A 341 -0.70 13.14 -5.76
CA PRO A 341 -0.05 13.62 -4.52
C PRO A 341 0.68 12.49 -3.80
N ARG A 342 1.89 12.78 -3.29
CA ARG A 342 2.71 11.81 -2.55
C ARG A 342 2.22 11.69 -1.10
N TYR A 343 1.00 11.20 -0.93
CA TYR A 343 0.34 11.11 0.36
C TYR A 343 0.82 9.90 1.17
N HIS A 344 0.75 10.04 2.49
CA HIS A 344 0.90 8.96 3.44
C HIS A 344 -0.48 8.41 3.83
N THR A 345 -0.70 7.11 3.65
CA THR A 345 -2.01 6.48 3.88
C THR A 345 -2.49 6.60 5.32
N ARG A 346 -1.62 6.46 6.31
CA ARG A 346 -1.96 6.62 7.74
C ARG A 346 -2.53 8.01 8.04
N GLU A 347 -1.84 9.06 7.60
CA GLU A 347 -2.28 10.45 7.82
C GLU A 347 -3.61 10.73 7.09
N THR A 348 -3.71 10.23 5.85
CA THR A 348 -4.94 10.37 5.06
C THR A 348 -6.11 9.58 5.67
N ALA A 349 -5.86 8.39 6.22
CA ALA A 349 -6.84 7.60 6.96
C ALA A 349 -7.28 8.31 8.25
N GLY A 350 -6.34 8.95 8.95
CA GLY A 350 -6.64 9.79 10.12
C GLY A 350 -7.57 10.96 9.78
N LYS A 351 -7.27 11.65 8.67
CA LYS A 351 -8.12 12.74 8.19
C LYS A 351 -9.50 12.25 7.76
N LEU A 352 -9.57 11.13 7.04
CA LEU A 352 -10.85 10.53 6.64
C LEU A 352 -11.66 10.11 7.89
N ALA A 353 -11.02 9.48 8.86
CA ALA A 353 -11.65 9.08 10.13
C ALA A 353 -12.25 10.30 10.87
N GLN A 354 -11.50 11.41 10.91
CA GLN A 354 -11.99 12.68 11.49
C GLN A 354 -13.22 13.21 10.74
N LEU A 355 -13.16 13.23 9.40
CA LEU A 355 -14.27 13.75 8.56
C LEU A 355 -15.53 12.88 8.63
N THR A 356 -15.39 11.57 8.83
CA THR A 356 -16.50 10.60 8.89
C THR A 356 -16.93 10.26 10.32
N ASN A 357 -16.27 10.80 11.33
CA ASN A 357 -16.45 10.43 12.75
C ASN A 357 -16.32 8.90 12.98
N SER A 358 -15.37 8.27 12.28
CA SER A 358 -15.05 6.85 12.40
C SER A 358 -13.83 6.63 13.29
N LEU A 359 -13.67 5.40 13.79
CA LEU A 359 -12.49 4.99 14.55
C LEU A 359 -11.35 4.62 13.59
N LEU A 360 -10.14 5.13 13.84
CA LEU A 360 -8.91 4.65 13.20
C LEU A 360 -8.19 3.69 14.14
N LEU A 361 -7.91 2.48 13.67
CA LEU A 361 -7.12 1.46 14.34
C LEU A 361 -5.89 1.12 13.53
N LEU A 362 -4.72 1.45 14.07
CA LEU A 362 -3.42 1.12 13.49
C LEU A 362 -2.88 -0.14 14.14
N GLY A 363 -2.50 -1.13 13.36
CA GLY A 363 -1.97 -2.39 13.87
C GLY A 363 -0.54 -2.64 13.41
N SER A 364 0.33 -3.00 14.35
CA SER A 364 1.73 -3.34 14.06
C SER A 364 2.36 -4.22 15.12
N ALA A 365 3.33 -5.03 14.73
CA ALA A 365 4.27 -5.67 15.64
C ALA A 365 5.51 -4.80 15.89
N THR A 366 5.81 -3.92 14.95
CA THR A 366 6.96 -3.02 14.96
C THR A 366 6.48 -1.64 14.49
N PRO A 367 5.72 -0.91 15.30
CA PRO A 367 5.14 0.37 14.91
C PRO A 367 6.17 1.33 14.31
N SER A 368 5.71 2.28 13.50
CA SER A 368 6.56 3.40 13.11
C SER A 368 6.87 4.28 14.32
N ILE A 369 8.04 4.90 14.32
CA ILE A 369 8.45 5.81 15.40
C ILE A 369 7.43 6.95 15.56
N GLU A 370 6.87 7.41 14.46
CA GLU A 370 5.81 8.44 14.44
C GLU A 370 4.54 8.00 15.17
N SER A 371 4.01 6.80 14.85
CA SER A 371 2.80 6.28 15.49
C SER A 371 3.02 5.97 16.96
N PHE A 372 4.16 5.41 17.30
CA PHE A 372 4.46 5.08 18.68
C PHE A 372 4.70 6.34 19.53
N SER A 373 5.39 7.37 18.96
CA SER A 373 5.55 8.66 19.62
C SER A 373 4.22 9.34 19.94
N ARG A 374 3.26 9.28 19.01
CA ARG A 374 1.90 9.78 19.22
C ARG A 374 1.13 8.99 20.28
N ALA A 375 1.41 7.68 20.39
CA ALA A 375 0.83 6.85 21.42
C ALA A 375 1.42 7.17 22.81
N GLU A 376 2.74 7.39 22.89
CA GLU A 376 3.42 7.81 24.13
C GLU A 376 3.02 9.22 24.59
N SER A 377 2.74 10.14 23.65
CA SER A 377 2.25 11.49 23.98
C SER A 377 0.76 11.52 24.35
N GLY A 378 0.02 10.43 24.20
CA GLY A 378 -1.42 10.35 24.45
C GLY A 378 -2.29 10.86 23.29
N GLU A 379 -1.72 11.27 22.17
CA GLU A 379 -2.47 11.60 20.95
C GLU A 379 -3.18 10.38 20.36
N TYR A 380 -2.55 9.19 20.45
CA TYR A 380 -3.15 7.90 20.14
C TYR A 380 -3.34 7.08 21.42
N ARG A 381 -4.38 6.26 21.47
CA ARG A 381 -4.57 5.29 22.56
C ARG A 381 -3.72 4.06 22.28
N LYS A 382 -2.86 3.69 23.21
CA LYS A 382 -1.98 2.52 23.11
C LYS A 382 -2.68 1.29 23.69
N PHE A 383 -2.72 0.20 22.91
CA PHE A 383 -3.16 -1.12 23.32
C PHE A 383 -2.06 -2.14 23.02
N CYS A 384 -1.74 -3.00 23.97
CA CYS A 384 -0.64 -3.94 23.83
C CYS A 384 -1.12 -5.39 23.92
N LEU A 385 -0.65 -6.25 23.00
CA LEU A 385 -0.78 -7.69 23.03
C LEU A 385 0.59 -8.31 23.29
N THR A 386 0.82 -8.80 24.51
CA THR A 386 2.13 -9.26 24.96
C THR A 386 2.34 -10.76 24.76
N LYS A 387 1.26 -11.53 24.55
CA LYS A 387 1.29 -12.99 24.41
C LYS A 387 1.00 -13.42 22.99
N ARG A 388 1.60 -14.55 22.57
CA ARG A 388 1.21 -15.21 21.31
C ARG A 388 -0.18 -15.82 21.43
N ALA A 389 -0.94 -15.81 20.32
CA ALA A 389 -2.31 -16.35 20.29
C ALA A 389 -2.36 -17.88 20.40
N VAL A 390 -1.31 -18.58 19.93
CA VAL A 390 -1.23 -20.04 20.04
C VAL A 390 -0.59 -20.41 21.36
N LEU A 391 -1.36 -21.10 22.21
CA LEU A 391 -0.89 -21.60 23.49
C LEU A 391 0.32 -22.54 23.32
N GLY A 392 1.37 -22.31 24.10
CA GLY A 392 2.60 -23.12 24.07
C GLY A 392 3.61 -22.71 22.99
N SER A 393 3.30 -21.76 22.10
CA SER A 393 4.30 -21.26 21.17
C SER A 393 5.26 -20.29 21.84
N CYS A 394 6.56 -20.59 21.79
CA CYS A 394 7.63 -19.74 22.33
C CYS A 394 8.16 -18.78 21.24
N LEU A 395 8.74 -17.66 21.68
CA LEU A 395 9.53 -16.81 20.79
C LEU A 395 10.73 -17.62 20.27
N PRO A 396 11.19 -17.40 19.02
CA PRO A 396 12.34 -18.09 18.49
C PRO A 396 13.60 -17.73 19.29
N ASN A 397 14.54 -18.67 19.37
CA ASN A 397 15.88 -18.40 19.89
C ASN A 397 16.65 -17.61 18.81
N VAL A 398 17.00 -16.36 19.12
CA VAL A 398 17.72 -15.48 18.18
C VAL A 398 19.16 -15.33 18.63
N GLN A 399 20.08 -15.65 17.72
CA GLN A 399 21.51 -15.56 17.97
C GLN A 399 22.16 -14.59 16.97
N VAL A 400 22.99 -13.68 17.48
CA VAL A 400 23.76 -12.73 16.68
C VAL A 400 25.18 -13.26 16.53
N VAL A 401 25.59 -13.44 15.28
CA VAL A 401 26.94 -13.92 14.93
C VAL A 401 27.77 -12.77 14.40
N ASP A 402 28.93 -12.53 15.05
CA ASP A 402 29.91 -11.54 14.62
C ASP A 402 30.79 -12.07 13.48
N MET A 403 30.53 -11.59 12.28
CA MET A 403 31.26 -11.97 11.07
C MET A 403 32.71 -11.48 11.04
N ARG A 404 33.10 -10.51 11.92
CA ARG A 404 34.49 -10.08 12.06
C ARG A 404 35.30 -11.20 12.72
N LYS A 405 34.78 -11.82 13.78
CA LYS A 405 35.40 -12.97 14.46
C LYS A 405 35.48 -14.19 13.55
N GLU A 406 34.47 -14.42 12.71
CA GLU A 406 34.49 -15.47 11.68
C GLU A 406 35.64 -15.23 10.68
N LEU A 407 35.85 -13.98 10.25
CA LEU A 407 36.94 -13.63 9.34
C LEU A 407 38.32 -13.81 10.01
N GLU A 408 38.46 -13.34 11.26
CA GLU A 408 39.69 -13.50 12.08
C GLU A 408 40.08 -14.97 12.27
N SER A 409 39.09 -15.82 12.47
CA SER A 409 39.30 -17.28 12.60
C SER A 409 39.43 -18.01 11.26
N GLY A 410 39.59 -17.28 10.14
CA GLY A 410 39.86 -17.81 8.81
C GLY A 410 38.62 -18.19 7.98
N ASN A 411 37.39 -18.01 8.50
CA ASN A 411 36.18 -18.24 7.72
C ASN A 411 35.90 -17.06 6.78
N ARG A 412 36.16 -17.26 5.48
CA ARG A 412 35.89 -16.28 4.41
C ARG A 412 34.54 -16.52 3.71
N SER A 413 33.77 -17.52 4.16
CA SER A 413 32.45 -17.83 3.63
C SER A 413 31.45 -16.72 3.94
N VAL A 414 30.38 -16.65 3.15
CA VAL A 414 29.20 -15.82 3.43
C VAL A 414 28.38 -16.39 4.60
N PHE A 415 28.51 -17.69 4.85
CA PHE A 415 27.86 -18.40 5.94
C PHE A 415 28.81 -18.56 7.11
N SER A 416 28.39 -18.15 8.31
CA SER A 416 29.09 -18.46 9.54
C SER A 416 29.08 -19.97 9.79
N ARG A 417 30.05 -20.44 10.59
CA ARG A 417 30.10 -21.86 11.00
C ARG A 417 28.81 -22.27 11.67
N GLU A 418 28.33 -21.46 12.57
CA GLU A 418 27.11 -21.74 13.31
C GLU A 418 25.87 -21.80 12.41
N LEU A 419 25.68 -20.86 11.47
CA LEU A 419 24.57 -20.96 10.52
C LEU A 419 24.66 -22.24 9.70
N ARG A 420 25.85 -22.62 9.28
CA ARG A 420 26.08 -23.84 8.51
C ARG A 420 25.69 -25.09 9.28
N GLU A 421 26.13 -25.21 10.55
CA GLU A 421 25.76 -26.33 11.43
C GLU A 421 24.24 -26.41 11.61
N LYS A 422 23.57 -25.27 11.83
CA LYS A 422 22.11 -25.23 11.96
C LYS A 422 21.39 -25.57 10.64
N MET A 423 21.96 -25.23 9.51
CA MET A 423 21.42 -25.64 8.20
C MET A 423 21.54 -27.16 8.02
N GLU A 424 22.68 -27.76 8.39
CA GLU A 424 22.90 -29.21 8.35
C GLU A 424 21.92 -29.96 9.27
N GLU A 425 21.76 -29.49 10.52
CA GLU A 425 20.78 -30.05 11.47
C GLU A 425 19.35 -30.00 10.92
N CYS A 426 18.96 -28.85 10.32
CA CYS A 426 17.63 -28.63 9.78
C CYS A 426 17.35 -29.59 8.58
N LEU A 427 18.32 -29.75 7.67
CA LEU A 427 18.22 -30.67 6.53
C LEU A 427 18.16 -32.14 7.01
N ALA A 428 18.99 -32.52 7.98
CA ALA A 428 18.97 -33.87 8.55
C ALA A 428 17.61 -34.22 9.17
N LYS A 429 16.95 -33.25 9.80
CA LYS A 429 15.59 -33.39 10.36
C LYS A 429 14.47 -33.26 9.33
N LYS A 430 14.78 -33.04 8.04
CA LYS A 430 13.81 -32.78 6.96
C LYS A 430 12.86 -31.60 7.25
N GLN A 431 13.38 -30.60 7.95
CA GLN A 431 12.70 -29.36 8.24
C GLN A 431 12.98 -28.33 7.16
N GLN A 432 12.19 -27.26 7.12
CA GLN A 432 12.37 -26.17 6.17
C GLN A 432 13.12 -25.00 6.79
N MET A 433 13.86 -24.28 5.95
CA MET A 433 14.58 -23.07 6.36
C MET A 433 14.37 -21.92 5.39
N MET A 434 14.51 -20.70 5.90
CA MET A 434 14.48 -19.47 5.12
C MET A 434 15.81 -18.74 5.27
N LEU A 435 16.38 -18.30 4.14
CA LEU A 435 17.59 -17.49 4.12
C LEU A 435 17.26 -16.11 3.56
N PHE A 436 17.29 -15.14 4.45
CA PHE A 436 16.94 -13.77 4.14
C PHE A 436 18.18 -12.95 3.80
N ILE A 437 18.16 -12.29 2.64
CA ILE A 437 19.19 -11.36 2.20
C ILE A 437 18.61 -9.97 2.20
N ASN A 438 19.15 -9.10 3.05
CA ASN A 438 18.69 -7.74 3.15
C ASN A 438 19.26 -6.88 2.02
N ARG A 439 18.67 -6.99 0.80
CA ARG A 439 19.10 -6.20 -0.36
C ARG A 439 17.95 -5.31 -0.84
N ARG A 440 18.08 -4.00 -0.66
CA ARG A 440 17.35 -2.98 -1.42
C ARG A 440 18.34 -1.93 -1.91
N GLY A 441 18.29 -1.61 -3.22
CA GLY A 441 18.99 -0.48 -3.84
C GLY A 441 20.25 -0.84 -4.61
N PHE A 442 20.56 0.01 -5.60
CA PHE A 442 21.75 -0.06 -6.45
C PHE A 442 23.00 0.51 -5.78
N SER A 443 22.90 1.10 -4.59
CA SER A 443 23.97 1.78 -3.92
C SER A 443 24.93 0.79 -3.25
N ARG A 444 26.19 0.79 -3.68
CA ARG A 444 27.26 0.02 -3.06
C ARG A 444 27.84 0.83 -1.90
N VAL A 445 27.28 0.65 -0.72
CA VAL A 445 27.90 1.21 0.48
C VAL A 445 29.18 0.46 0.78
N VAL A 446 30.24 1.20 1.07
CA VAL A 446 31.54 0.63 1.40
C VAL A 446 31.72 0.57 2.90
N SER A 447 32.01 -0.61 3.42
CA SER A 447 32.32 -0.84 4.82
C SER A 447 33.60 -1.66 5.00
N CYS A 448 34.20 -1.55 6.15
CA CYS A 448 35.37 -2.33 6.51
C CYS A 448 34.94 -3.69 7.10
N ARG A 449 35.40 -4.79 6.51
CA ARG A 449 35.08 -6.13 7.01
C ARG A 449 35.78 -6.47 8.33
N SER A 450 36.87 -5.79 8.65
CA SER A 450 37.61 -6.04 9.89
C SER A 450 37.03 -5.32 11.09
N CYS A 451 36.60 -4.07 10.97
CA CYS A 451 35.99 -3.34 12.09
C CYS A 451 34.47 -3.16 11.98
N GLY A 452 33.86 -3.58 10.86
CA GLY A 452 32.41 -3.48 10.62
C GLY A 452 31.89 -2.09 10.27
N LYS A 453 32.70 -1.03 10.42
CA LYS A 453 32.23 0.33 10.25
C LYS A 453 32.17 0.75 8.78
N PRO A 454 31.11 1.48 8.36
CA PRO A 454 31.03 2.09 7.05
C PRO A 454 31.98 3.29 6.94
N ILE A 455 32.25 3.72 5.72
CA ILE A 455 32.88 5.03 5.49
C ILE A 455 31.77 6.07 5.50
N GLU A 456 31.77 6.94 6.51
CA GLU A 456 30.72 7.92 6.76
C GLU A 456 31.04 9.30 6.20
N CYS A 457 30.00 10.08 5.93
CA CYS A 457 30.10 11.48 5.56
C CYS A 457 30.40 12.31 6.81
N PRO A 458 31.44 13.19 6.76
CA PRO A 458 31.82 14.00 7.92
C PRO A 458 30.77 15.06 8.30
N HIS A 459 29.77 15.30 7.46
CA HIS A 459 28.77 16.36 7.65
C HIS A 459 27.37 15.82 8.00
N CYS A 460 27.07 14.54 7.69
CA CYS A 460 25.70 14.02 7.74
C CYS A 460 25.55 12.74 8.57
N ASP A 461 26.64 12.17 9.08
CA ASP A 461 26.65 10.89 9.83
C ASP A 461 25.92 9.73 9.09
N VAL A 462 25.98 9.74 7.75
CA VAL A 462 25.45 8.69 6.89
C VAL A 462 26.56 8.03 6.09
N ALA A 463 26.40 6.76 5.76
CA ALA A 463 27.39 6.04 4.97
C ALA A 463 27.53 6.61 3.55
N LEU A 464 28.75 6.65 3.03
CA LEU A 464 29.04 7.04 1.66
C LEU A 464 28.81 5.88 0.69
N THR A 465 28.34 6.22 -0.49
CA THR A 465 28.04 5.26 -1.57
C THR A 465 29.12 5.30 -2.65
N GLU A 466 29.57 4.13 -3.09
CA GLU A 466 30.50 3.95 -4.21
C GLU A 466 29.80 4.29 -5.54
N HIS A 467 30.46 5.16 -6.32
CA HIS A 467 30.10 5.50 -7.69
C HIS A 467 31.20 5.11 -8.68
N LEU A 468 30.87 5.13 -9.98
CA LEU A 468 31.83 4.87 -11.04
C LEU A 468 33.05 5.79 -10.92
N GLY A 469 34.26 5.25 -11.07
CA GLY A 469 35.52 5.97 -10.99
C GLY A 469 36.09 6.09 -9.57
N ASP A 470 35.87 5.08 -8.72
CA ASP A 470 36.43 4.97 -7.37
C ASP A 470 36.15 6.20 -6.48
N LYS A 471 34.92 6.73 -6.59
CA LYS A 471 34.47 7.87 -5.78
C LYS A 471 33.38 7.44 -4.80
N LEU A 472 33.48 7.94 -3.59
CA LEU A 472 32.47 7.84 -2.55
C LEU A 472 31.66 9.14 -2.52
N VAL A 473 30.33 9.03 -2.53
CA VAL A 473 29.41 10.18 -2.57
C VAL A 473 28.40 10.10 -1.43
N CYS A 474 28.17 11.23 -0.78
CA CYS A 474 27.04 11.40 0.14
C CYS A 474 25.81 11.90 -0.63
N HIS A 475 24.74 11.12 -0.65
CA HIS A 475 23.49 11.52 -1.30
C HIS A 475 22.65 12.53 -0.50
N TYR A 476 23.07 12.91 0.71
CA TYR A 476 22.42 13.97 1.47
C TYR A 476 22.96 15.36 1.11
N CYS A 477 24.28 15.55 1.22
CA CYS A 477 24.90 16.86 1.06
C CYS A 477 25.76 17.00 -0.20
N GLY A 478 25.93 15.92 -0.99
CA GLY A 478 26.79 15.93 -2.17
C GLY A 478 28.29 15.82 -1.89
N TYR A 479 28.71 15.64 -0.62
CA TYR A 479 30.13 15.45 -0.29
C TYR A 479 30.70 14.26 -1.06
N THR A 480 31.90 14.49 -1.65
CA THR A 480 32.60 13.45 -2.43
C THR A 480 34.00 13.23 -1.88
N LYS A 481 34.42 11.96 -1.88
CA LYS A 481 35.76 11.54 -1.47
C LYS A 481 36.23 10.41 -2.40
N ALA A 482 37.56 10.38 -2.67
CA ALA A 482 38.12 9.22 -3.36
C ALA A 482 38.06 7.98 -2.47
N MET A 483 37.94 6.79 -3.09
CA MET A 483 37.98 5.50 -2.39
C MET A 483 39.32 5.37 -1.64
N PRO A 484 39.33 5.22 -0.32
CA PRO A 484 40.55 5.02 0.42
C PRO A 484 41.11 3.62 0.20
N ARG A 485 42.43 3.48 0.20
CA ARG A 485 43.11 2.16 0.05
C ARG A 485 43.00 1.30 1.30
N SER A 486 42.79 1.91 2.46
CA SER A 486 42.62 1.24 3.74
C SER A 486 41.58 1.94 4.58
N CYS A 487 41.01 1.22 5.54
CA CYS A 487 40.02 1.75 6.46
C CYS A 487 40.56 2.94 7.27
N PRO A 488 39.89 4.12 7.24
CA PRO A 488 40.35 5.28 7.99
C PRO A 488 40.37 5.09 9.52
N LEU A 489 39.58 4.10 10.03
CA LEU A 489 39.42 3.87 11.47
C LEU A 489 40.43 2.81 12.00
N CYS A 490 40.59 1.69 11.28
CA CYS A 490 41.42 0.56 11.77
C CYS A 490 42.61 0.22 10.89
N GLY A 491 42.85 0.93 9.78
CA GLY A 491 43.96 0.69 8.87
C GLY A 491 43.86 -0.55 7.99
N SER A 492 42.83 -1.38 8.14
CA SER A 492 42.64 -2.64 7.40
C SER A 492 42.46 -2.39 5.90
N PRO A 493 43.06 -3.20 5.01
CA PRO A 493 42.84 -3.10 3.56
C PRO A 493 41.53 -3.76 3.11
N TYR A 494 40.79 -4.41 4.00
CA TYR A 494 39.56 -5.16 3.66
C TYR A 494 38.34 -4.23 3.59
N LEU A 495 38.39 -3.24 2.70
CA LEU A 495 37.25 -2.44 2.32
C LEU A 495 36.48 -3.13 1.19
N ALA A 496 35.20 -3.30 1.33
CA ALA A 496 34.37 -3.92 0.30
C ALA A 496 32.98 -3.28 0.23
N GLY A 497 32.51 -3.10 -1.00
CA GLY A 497 31.09 -2.91 -1.25
C GLY A 497 30.36 -4.25 -1.03
N PHE A 498 29.35 -4.26 -0.17
CA PHE A 498 28.51 -5.44 0.01
C PHE A 498 27.64 -5.69 -1.24
N GLY A 499 27.80 -6.86 -1.87
CA GLY A 499 27.12 -7.23 -3.10
C GLY A 499 26.67 -8.69 -3.12
N LEU A 500 26.09 -9.21 -2.01
CA LEU A 500 25.50 -10.54 -2.01
C LEU A 500 24.10 -10.46 -2.64
N GLY A 501 23.96 -10.97 -3.89
CA GLY A 501 22.67 -11.15 -4.52
C GLY A 501 22.05 -12.51 -4.21
N THR A 502 20.73 -12.61 -4.29
CA THR A 502 19.98 -13.87 -4.12
C THR A 502 20.47 -14.98 -5.03
N GLN A 503 20.81 -14.65 -6.28
CA GLN A 503 21.35 -15.59 -7.26
C GLN A 503 22.71 -16.16 -6.82
N LYS A 504 23.61 -15.29 -6.32
CA LYS A 504 24.92 -15.73 -5.83
C LYS A 504 24.78 -16.59 -4.57
N ALA A 505 23.88 -16.22 -3.66
CA ALA A 505 23.60 -17.01 -2.47
C ALA A 505 23.01 -18.38 -2.83
N GLU A 506 22.06 -18.46 -3.76
CA GLU A 506 21.52 -19.72 -4.27
C GLU A 506 22.61 -20.62 -4.81
N MET A 507 23.53 -20.10 -5.65
CA MET A 507 24.66 -20.86 -6.19
C MET A 507 25.57 -21.42 -5.08
N MET A 508 25.87 -20.60 -4.08
CA MET A 508 26.72 -21.00 -2.94
C MET A 508 26.05 -22.08 -2.09
N ILE A 509 24.73 -21.98 -1.86
CA ILE A 509 23.97 -22.98 -1.12
C ILE A 509 23.97 -24.31 -1.89
N LYS A 510 23.68 -24.31 -3.18
CA LYS A 510 23.69 -25.51 -4.02
C LYS A 510 25.09 -26.19 -4.09
N ALA A 511 26.14 -25.37 -4.07
CA ALA A 511 27.51 -25.90 -4.03
C ALA A 511 27.84 -26.56 -2.68
N GLN A 512 27.32 -26.00 -1.57
CA GLN A 512 27.59 -26.54 -0.23
C GLN A 512 26.64 -27.68 0.17
N PHE A 513 25.39 -27.65 -0.30
CA PHE A 513 24.35 -28.64 -0.03
C PHE A 513 23.73 -29.16 -1.34
N PRO A 514 24.44 -30.00 -2.12
CA PRO A 514 23.97 -30.42 -3.42
C PRO A 514 22.65 -31.20 -3.42
N SER A 515 22.29 -31.83 -2.30
CA SER A 515 21.04 -32.59 -2.14
C SER A 515 19.85 -31.72 -1.75
N ALA A 516 20.05 -30.46 -1.35
CA ALA A 516 18.99 -29.58 -0.90
C ALA A 516 18.20 -28.98 -2.08
N ARG A 517 16.90 -29.00 -1.98
CA ARG A 517 16.00 -28.37 -2.95
C ARG A 517 15.84 -26.89 -2.58
N VAL A 518 16.37 -26.00 -3.43
CA VAL A 518 16.42 -24.56 -3.18
C VAL A 518 15.46 -23.83 -4.09
N LEU A 519 14.57 -23.01 -3.50
CA LEU A 519 13.74 -22.04 -4.20
C LEU A 519 14.27 -20.63 -3.97
N ARG A 520 14.27 -19.82 -5.03
CA ARG A 520 14.64 -18.41 -4.97
C ARG A 520 13.41 -17.52 -5.22
N MET A 521 13.26 -16.48 -4.40
CA MET A 521 12.18 -15.53 -4.49
C MET A 521 12.71 -14.08 -4.45
N ASP A 522 12.73 -13.46 -5.59
CA ASP A 522 13.11 -12.05 -5.79
C ASP A 522 12.29 -11.43 -6.93
N MET A 523 12.54 -10.15 -7.25
CA MET A 523 11.79 -9.45 -8.30
C MET A 523 11.91 -10.13 -9.67
N ASP A 524 13.05 -10.74 -9.99
CA ASP A 524 13.28 -11.38 -11.29
C ASP A 524 12.45 -12.67 -11.42
N THR A 525 12.39 -13.46 -10.34
CA THR A 525 11.64 -14.73 -10.32
C THR A 525 10.12 -14.52 -10.19
N THR A 526 9.70 -13.39 -9.67
CA THR A 526 8.27 -13.07 -9.43
C THR A 526 7.65 -12.14 -10.48
N SER A 527 8.39 -11.76 -11.52
CA SER A 527 7.91 -10.86 -12.59
C SER A 527 6.79 -11.46 -13.46
N LYS A 528 6.65 -12.77 -13.51
CA LYS A 528 5.58 -13.47 -14.23
C LYS A 528 4.28 -13.40 -13.40
N LYS A 529 3.14 -13.31 -14.10
CA LYS A 529 1.82 -13.40 -13.48
C LYS A 529 1.74 -14.69 -12.65
N ASP A 530 1.34 -14.55 -11.38
CA ASP A 530 1.20 -15.63 -10.40
C ASP A 530 2.52 -16.33 -9.96
N GLY A 531 3.69 -15.87 -10.44
CA GLY A 531 4.99 -16.46 -10.06
C GLY A 531 5.29 -16.41 -8.56
N HIS A 532 4.84 -15.34 -7.90
CA HIS A 532 4.92 -15.18 -6.45
C HIS A 532 4.13 -16.27 -5.69
N GLU A 533 2.88 -16.51 -6.07
CA GLU A 533 2.01 -17.48 -5.42
C GLU A 533 2.48 -18.92 -5.67
N GLN A 534 2.94 -19.23 -6.89
CA GLN A 534 3.47 -20.54 -7.24
C GLN A 534 4.69 -20.94 -6.39
N ILE A 535 5.65 -20.02 -6.20
CA ILE A 535 6.85 -20.29 -5.37
C ILE A 535 6.44 -20.56 -3.92
N LEU A 536 5.52 -19.79 -3.38
CA LEU A 536 5.06 -19.95 -2.00
C LEU A 536 4.26 -21.22 -1.78
N ASP A 537 3.43 -21.59 -2.75
CA ASP A 537 2.65 -22.85 -2.69
C ASP A 537 3.55 -24.07 -2.79
N SER A 538 4.56 -24.07 -3.69
CA SER A 538 5.58 -25.12 -3.74
C SER A 538 6.33 -25.25 -2.42
N PHE A 539 6.71 -24.12 -1.81
CA PHE A 539 7.38 -24.14 -0.50
C PHE A 539 6.44 -24.66 0.61
N ARG A 540 5.17 -24.24 0.62
CA ARG A 540 4.16 -24.73 1.57
C ARG A 540 3.91 -26.23 1.45
N ARG A 541 3.92 -26.78 0.23
CA ARG A 541 3.78 -28.22 -0.04
C ARG A 541 5.03 -29.04 0.27
N ARG A 542 6.08 -28.40 0.82
CA ARG A 542 7.38 -29.02 1.12
C ARG A 542 8.10 -29.58 -0.12
N GLU A 543 7.88 -28.99 -1.29
CA GLU A 543 8.59 -29.32 -2.51
C GLU A 543 10.03 -28.77 -2.51
N ALA A 544 10.34 -27.87 -1.59
CA ALA A 544 11.67 -27.32 -1.34
C ALA A 544 12.00 -27.27 0.16
N ASP A 545 13.29 -27.38 0.44
CA ASP A 545 13.86 -27.40 1.79
C ASP A 545 14.33 -26.00 2.21
N ILE A 546 14.83 -25.22 1.24
CA ILE A 546 15.42 -23.89 1.46
C ILE A 546 14.72 -22.86 0.59
N LEU A 547 14.20 -21.81 1.21
CA LEU A 547 13.70 -20.62 0.52
C LEU A 547 14.69 -19.46 0.70
N VAL A 548 15.30 -19.01 -0.40
CA VAL A 548 16.24 -17.88 -0.41
C VAL A 548 15.53 -16.66 -1.01
N GLY A 549 15.62 -15.52 -0.36
CA GLY A 549 15.01 -14.32 -0.95
C GLY A 549 15.28 -13.04 -0.19
N THR A 550 14.65 -11.99 -0.68
CA THR A 550 14.67 -10.65 -0.09
C THR A 550 13.47 -10.45 0.83
N GLN A 551 13.10 -9.20 1.11
CA GLN A 551 11.95 -8.83 1.96
C GLN A 551 10.63 -9.51 1.58
N MET A 552 10.51 -10.02 0.35
CA MET A 552 9.29 -10.69 -0.12
C MET A 552 9.00 -11.99 0.63
N ILE A 553 10.05 -12.73 1.06
CA ILE A 553 9.87 -14.00 1.80
C ILE A 553 9.45 -13.79 3.26
N VAL A 554 9.71 -12.59 3.79
CA VAL A 554 9.46 -12.28 5.21
C VAL A 554 8.01 -11.82 5.44
N LYS A 555 7.30 -11.35 4.39
CA LYS A 555 6.01 -10.69 4.50
C LYS A 555 4.83 -11.61 4.17
N GLY A 556 3.77 -11.52 4.97
CA GLY A 556 2.44 -12.03 4.63
C GLY A 556 2.22 -13.54 4.61
N HIS A 557 3.23 -14.38 4.93
CA HIS A 557 3.11 -15.82 4.79
C HIS A 557 3.37 -16.55 6.11
N ASP A 558 2.67 -17.66 6.29
CA ASP A 558 2.85 -18.56 7.42
C ASP A 558 3.31 -19.93 6.93
N PHE A 559 4.48 -20.37 7.44
CA PHE A 559 5.08 -21.65 7.10
C PHE A 559 5.40 -22.42 8.39
N PRO A 560 4.48 -23.27 8.85
CA PRO A 560 4.69 -24.02 10.09
C PRO A 560 5.89 -24.95 10.08
N GLY A 561 6.38 -25.32 8.88
CA GLY A 561 7.55 -26.18 8.69
C GLY A 561 8.91 -25.48 8.82
N VAL A 562 8.93 -24.14 8.93
CA VAL A 562 10.17 -23.36 9.04
C VAL A 562 10.65 -23.31 10.49
N THR A 563 11.77 -23.98 10.75
CA THR A 563 12.41 -24.01 12.06
C THR A 563 13.71 -23.22 12.13
N LEU A 564 14.31 -22.86 10.98
CA LEU A 564 15.53 -22.06 10.89
C LEU A 564 15.32 -20.85 9.97
N VAL A 565 15.70 -19.67 10.48
CA VAL A 565 15.82 -18.46 9.66
C VAL A 565 17.24 -17.92 9.75
N GLY A 566 17.94 -17.87 8.63
CA GLY A 566 19.26 -17.24 8.51
C GLY A 566 19.13 -15.84 7.90
N ILE A 567 19.63 -14.84 8.58
CA ILE A 567 19.67 -13.45 8.09
C ILE A 567 21.09 -13.11 7.71
N LEU A 568 21.31 -12.93 6.41
CA LEU A 568 22.64 -12.70 5.85
C LEU A 568 22.89 -11.19 5.72
N ALA A 569 24.00 -10.71 6.25
CA ALA A 569 24.43 -9.31 6.18
C ALA A 569 23.34 -8.34 6.67
N ALA A 570 22.97 -8.44 7.94
CA ALA A 570 21.96 -7.62 8.58
C ALA A 570 22.26 -6.10 8.50
N ASP A 571 23.53 -5.74 8.48
CA ASP A 571 24.02 -4.36 8.45
C ASP A 571 23.71 -3.62 7.13
N MET A 572 23.45 -4.33 6.04
CA MET A 572 23.28 -3.69 4.72
C MET A 572 22.18 -2.64 4.70
N SER A 573 21.14 -2.81 5.50
CA SER A 573 20.05 -1.82 5.61
C SER A 573 20.37 -0.66 6.51
N LEU A 574 21.28 -0.82 7.46
CA LEU A 574 21.72 0.28 8.36
C LEU A 574 22.42 1.40 7.59
N TYR A 575 23.14 1.03 6.54
CA TYR A 575 24.01 1.93 5.79
C TYR A 575 23.31 2.65 4.61
N ASN A 576 21.99 2.49 4.46
CA ASN A 576 21.27 3.29 3.49
C ASN A 576 21.32 4.78 3.87
N CYS A 577 21.42 5.65 2.86
CA CYS A 577 21.34 7.09 3.07
C CYS A 577 19.90 7.51 3.37
N ASP A 578 19.38 7.14 4.54
CA ASP A 578 18.04 7.51 5.01
C ASP A 578 18.03 7.46 6.54
N PHE A 579 17.53 8.51 7.19
CA PHE A 579 17.45 8.58 8.65
C PHE A 579 16.60 7.47 9.28
N ARG A 580 15.74 6.81 8.48
CA ARG A 580 14.91 5.65 8.88
C ARG A 580 15.63 4.31 8.77
N SER A 581 16.92 4.29 8.42
CA SER A 581 17.64 3.04 8.16
C SER A 581 17.67 2.10 9.37
N SER A 582 17.89 2.64 10.55
CA SER A 582 17.87 1.89 11.82
C SER A 582 16.49 1.31 12.12
N GLU A 583 15.45 2.11 11.95
CA GLU A 583 14.05 1.67 12.12
C GLU A 583 13.69 0.55 11.15
N ARG A 584 13.99 0.73 9.87
CA ARG A 584 13.72 -0.30 8.84
C ARG A 584 14.50 -1.59 9.09
N THR A 585 15.74 -1.47 9.59
CA THR A 585 16.55 -2.63 9.95
C THR A 585 15.91 -3.39 11.09
N PHE A 586 15.56 -2.72 12.18
CA PHE A 586 14.85 -3.31 13.31
C PHE A 586 13.57 -4.03 12.86
N GLN A 587 12.73 -3.34 12.09
CA GLN A 587 11.46 -3.90 11.57
C GLN A 587 11.68 -5.16 10.76
N LEU A 588 12.64 -5.15 9.84
CA LEU A 588 12.95 -6.30 8.98
C LEU A 588 13.50 -7.49 9.75
N LEU A 589 14.43 -7.25 10.68
CA LEU A 589 15.02 -8.31 11.50
C LEU A 589 13.98 -8.96 12.41
N THR A 590 13.12 -8.16 13.05
CA THR A 590 12.04 -8.63 13.91
C THR A 590 10.98 -9.40 13.11
N GLN A 591 10.59 -8.92 11.93
CA GLN A 591 9.66 -9.64 11.06
C GLN A 591 10.25 -10.96 10.56
N ALA A 592 11.54 -10.97 10.19
CA ALA A 592 12.24 -12.19 9.77
C ALA A 592 12.35 -13.20 10.91
N ALA A 593 12.74 -12.75 12.09
CA ALA A 593 12.78 -13.58 13.28
C ALA A 593 11.41 -14.20 13.62
N GLY A 594 10.35 -13.41 13.48
CA GLY A 594 8.98 -13.87 13.70
C GLY A 594 8.48 -14.95 12.73
N ARG A 595 9.26 -15.37 11.72
CA ARG A 595 8.91 -16.48 10.81
C ARG A 595 9.33 -17.83 11.31
N ALA A 596 10.33 -17.91 12.17
CA ALA A 596 10.76 -19.18 12.76
C ALA A 596 9.84 -19.61 13.91
N GLY A 597 9.63 -20.93 14.06
CA GLY A 597 8.93 -21.51 15.20
C GLY A 597 7.44 -21.15 15.31
N ARG A 598 6.72 -21.11 14.18
CA ARG A 598 5.26 -20.96 14.16
C ARG A 598 4.52 -22.29 14.33
N GLY A 599 5.22 -23.39 14.19
CA GLY A 599 4.73 -24.72 14.49
C GLY A 599 4.90 -25.08 15.96
N MET A 600 4.88 -26.39 16.26
CA MET A 600 5.07 -26.92 17.62
C MET A 600 6.55 -26.96 18.02
N GLU A 601 7.48 -26.86 17.08
CA GLU A 601 8.92 -26.90 17.33
C GLU A 601 9.48 -25.48 17.54
N PRO A 602 10.45 -25.31 18.45
CA PRO A 602 11.10 -24.03 18.68
C PRO A 602 11.88 -23.59 17.44
N GLY A 603 11.73 -22.32 17.06
CA GLY A 603 12.45 -21.73 15.95
C GLY A 603 13.83 -21.24 16.35
N ASN A 604 14.81 -21.36 15.45
CA ASN A 604 16.14 -20.77 15.56
C ASN A 604 16.30 -19.66 14.53
N VAL A 605 16.93 -18.57 14.92
CA VAL A 605 17.23 -17.44 14.05
C VAL A 605 18.70 -17.07 14.21
N ILE A 606 19.43 -17.05 13.13
CA ILE A 606 20.86 -16.65 13.11
C ILE A 606 20.96 -15.31 12.33
N ILE A 607 21.36 -14.27 13.04
CA ILE A 607 21.61 -12.94 12.47
C ILE A 607 23.11 -12.77 12.27
N GLN A 608 23.56 -12.77 11.03
CA GLN A 608 24.97 -12.52 10.67
C GLN A 608 25.19 -11.02 10.43
N THR A 609 26.15 -10.44 11.15
CA THR A 609 26.43 -8.99 11.09
C THR A 609 27.91 -8.71 11.29
N TYR A 610 28.37 -7.57 10.76
CA TYR A 610 29.69 -7.00 11.04
C TYR A 610 29.62 -5.88 12.09
N ASP A 611 28.43 -5.48 12.55
CA ASP A 611 28.23 -4.48 13.62
C ASP A 611 27.29 -5.04 14.73
N PRO A 612 27.73 -6.07 15.45
CA PRO A 612 26.88 -6.75 16.45
C PRO A 612 26.49 -5.87 17.62
N GLU A 613 27.22 -4.80 17.90
CA GLU A 613 26.91 -3.85 18.96
C GLU A 613 25.83 -2.83 18.57
N ASN A 614 25.41 -2.79 17.31
CA ASN A 614 24.38 -1.87 16.85
C ASN A 614 23.04 -2.07 17.57
N TYR A 615 22.50 -1.00 18.14
CA TYR A 615 21.27 -1.08 18.96
C TYR A 615 20.08 -1.64 18.19
N SER A 616 19.96 -1.37 16.87
CA SER A 616 18.85 -1.92 16.08
C SER A 616 18.93 -3.44 15.93
N ILE A 617 20.15 -3.98 15.84
CA ILE A 617 20.38 -5.43 15.76
C ILE A 617 20.18 -6.08 17.11
N GLN A 618 20.73 -5.52 18.17
CA GLN A 618 20.62 -6.04 19.53
C GLN A 618 19.16 -6.08 20.03
N THR A 619 18.45 -4.98 19.85
CA THR A 619 17.04 -4.90 20.26
C THR A 619 16.14 -5.78 19.40
N ALA A 620 16.43 -5.92 18.08
CA ALA A 620 15.71 -6.84 17.22
C ALA A 620 15.95 -8.31 17.60
N ALA A 621 17.17 -8.67 17.98
CA ALA A 621 17.48 -10.01 18.47
C ALA A 621 16.70 -10.36 19.75
N ASN A 622 16.51 -9.39 20.64
CA ASN A 622 15.72 -9.53 21.86
C ASN A 622 14.20 -9.32 21.61
N GLN A 623 13.81 -8.95 20.39
CA GLN A 623 12.43 -8.57 20.03
C GLN A 623 11.87 -7.45 20.93
N ASP A 624 12.73 -6.55 21.40
CA ASP A 624 12.44 -5.47 22.33
C ASP A 624 12.27 -4.14 21.56
N TYR A 625 11.03 -3.88 21.13
CA TYR A 625 10.70 -2.66 20.42
C TYR A 625 10.80 -1.41 21.30
N GLU A 626 10.44 -1.49 22.58
CA GLU A 626 10.43 -0.32 23.46
C GLU A 626 11.86 0.20 23.70
N SER A 627 12.82 -0.69 23.96
CA SER A 627 14.23 -0.32 24.07
C SER A 627 14.78 0.26 22.75
N PHE A 628 14.36 -0.31 21.60
CA PHE A 628 14.70 0.25 20.29
C PHE A 628 14.15 1.68 20.15
N TYR A 629 12.85 1.88 20.42
CA TYR A 629 12.20 3.18 20.33
C TYR A 629 12.91 4.25 21.17
N HIS A 630 13.25 3.93 22.42
CA HIS A 630 13.91 4.87 23.32
C HIS A 630 15.30 5.29 22.82
N GLN A 631 16.03 4.41 22.16
CA GLN A 631 17.34 4.76 21.56
C GLN A 631 17.16 5.57 20.28
N GLU A 632 16.27 5.13 19.41
CA GLU A 632 15.99 5.81 18.13
C GLU A 632 15.42 7.21 18.35
N ILE A 633 14.48 7.40 19.27
CA ILE A 633 13.88 8.72 19.50
C ILE A 633 14.89 9.72 20.11
N ARG A 634 15.85 9.23 20.90
CA ARG A 634 16.97 10.07 21.37
C ARG A 634 17.85 10.54 20.23
N PHE A 635 18.19 9.65 19.30
CA PHE A 635 18.93 9.97 18.09
C PHE A 635 18.16 10.99 17.24
N ARG A 636 16.87 10.75 16.95
CA ARG A 636 16.04 11.68 16.17
C ARG A 636 15.90 13.05 16.84
N ARG A 637 15.80 13.09 18.17
CA ARG A 637 15.77 14.34 18.93
C ARG A 637 17.08 15.13 18.78
N ARG A 638 18.22 14.46 18.90
CA ARG A 638 19.54 15.09 18.70
C ARG A 638 19.70 15.63 17.28
N MET A 639 19.26 14.87 16.31
CA MET A 639 19.37 15.20 14.90
C MET A 639 18.20 16.04 14.38
N GLN A 640 17.18 16.29 15.20
CA GLN A 640 15.94 16.98 14.81
C GLN A 640 15.24 16.33 13.61
N TYR A 641 15.24 15.01 13.54
CA TYR A 641 14.50 14.24 12.55
C TYR A 641 13.03 14.01 12.96
N PRO A 642 12.14 13.75 12.01
CA PRO A 642 10.76 13.35 12.33
C PRO A 642 10.70 12.16 13.33
N PRO A 643 9.75 12.15 14.28
CA PRO A 643 8.62 13.07 14.47
C PRO A 643 8.93 14.32 15.31
N ILE A 644 10.18 14.55 15.69
CA ILE A 644 10.59 15.69 16.55
C ILE A 644 10.61 16.98 15.75
N GLY A 645 11.25 16.96 14.56
CA GLY A 645 11.26 18.07 13.61
C GLY A 645 10.44 17.75 12.36
N LEU A 646 10.18 18.78 11.57
CA LEU A 646 9.54 18.65 10.26
C LEU A 646 10.64 18.54 9.20
N MET A 647 10.45 17.64 8.26
CA MET A 647 11.39 17.43 7.16
C MET A 647 10.68 17.12 5.85
N CYS A 648 11.17 17.70 4.76
CA CYS A 648 10.74 17.29 3.43
C CYS A 648 11.91 17.21 2.46
N GLU A 649 11.77 16.35 1.46
CA GLU A 649 12.64 16.32 0.29
C GLU A 649 12.02 17.16 -0.82
N VAL A 650 12.80 18.06 -1.40
CA VAL A 650 12.45 18.81 -2.60
C VAL A 650 13.30 18.28 -3.75
N MET A 651 12.68 17.85 -4.84
CA MET A 651 13.35 17.24 -5.98
C MET A 651 13.01 17.97 -7.27
N ALA A 652 14.03 18.46 -7.98
CA ALA A 652 13.90 19.02 -9.31
C ALA A 652 14.23 17.96 -10.37
N VAL A 653 13.35 17.81 -11.37
CA VAL A 653 13.46 16.82 -12.44
C VAL A 653 13.34 17.47 -13.79
N SER A 654 14.31 17.23 -14.69
CA SER A 654 14.31 17.76 -16.05
C SER A 654 15.05 16.83 -17.02
N ALA A 655 14.73 16.93 -18.32
CA ALA A 655 15.50 16.27 -19.37
C ALA A 655 16.92 16.88 -19.50
N GLU A 656 17.10 18.14 -19.09
CA GLU A 656 18.37 18.86 -19.11
C GLU A 656 18.94 18.95 -17.68
N GLU A 657 20.14 18.40 -17.46
CA GLU A 657 20.80 18.44 -16.15
C GLU A 657 21.01 19.85 -15.64
N LYS A 658 21.42 20.76 -16.52
CA LYS A 658 21.69 22.17 -16.16
C LYS A 658 20.44 22.85 -15.61
N LEU A 659 19.26 22.61 -16.20
CA LEU A 659 18.00 23.18 -15.73
C LEU A 659 17.58 22.59 -14.37
N ALA A 660 17.68 21.27 -14.20
CA ALA A 660 17.39 20.64 -12.92
C ALA A 660 18.30 21.22 -11.81
N ASN A 661 19.60 21.40 -12.12
CA ASN A 661 20.56 21.97 -11.19
C ASN A 661 20.25 23.44 -10.88
N GLN A 662 20.00 24.27 -11.89
CA GLN A 662 19.66 25.68 -11.72
C GLN A 662 18.45 25.88 -10.79
N TRP A 663 17.37 25.13 -11.02
CA TRP A 663 16.14 25.29 -10.25
C TRP A 663 16.25 24.79 -8.82
N ILE A 664 16.97 23.70 -8.57
CA ILE A 664 17.18 23.26 -7.17
C ILE A 664 18.03 24.22 -6.37
N TRP A 665 19.05 24.86 -7.00
CA TRP A 665 19.83 25.93 -6.39
C TRP A 665 19.00 27.19 -6.15
N GLN A 666 18.06 27.52 -7.05
CA GLN A 666 17.16 28.66 -6.87
C GLN A 666 16.22 28.43 -5.67
N VAL A 667 15.69 27.22 -5.48
CA VAL A 667 14.92 26.85 -4.28
C VAL A 667 15.75 27.08 -3.03
N GLN A 668 16.99 26.59 -2.99
CA GLN A 668 17.88 26.77 -1.84
C GLN A 668 18.09 28.26 -1.53
N LEU A 669 18.41 29.04 -2.54
CA LEU A 669 18.74 30.48 -2.39
C LEU A 669 17.52 31.25 -1.84
N LEU A 670 16.33 31.01 -2.36
CA LEU A 670 15.14 31.74 -1.94
C LEU A 670 14.71 31.34 -0.53
N ILE A 671 14.78 30.06 -0.18
CA ILE A 671 14.49 29.58 1.18
C ILE A 671 15.50 30.15 2.18
N ASN A 672 16.79 30.10 1.88
CA ASN A 672 17.83 30.67 2.76
C ASN A 672 17.67 32.20 2.93
N LYS A 673 17.30 32.92 1.87
CA LYS A 673 17.07 34.36 1.93
C LYS A 673 15.91 34.75 2.85
N ARG A 674 14.83 33.96 2.86
CA ARG A 674 13.57 34.26 3.59
C ARG A 674 13.54 33.68 5.00
N PHE A 675 14.18 32.53 5.22
CA PHE A 675 14.07 31.75 6.46
C PHE A 675 15.46 31.45 7.08
N CYS A 676 16.41 32.35 6.93
CA CYS A 676 17.75 32.20 7.52
C CYS A 676 17.64 31.84 9.00
N ASP A 677 18.42 30.83 9.44
CA ASP A 677 18.48 30.30 10.81
C ASP A 677 17.27 29.56 11.35
N ILE A 678 16.10 29.67 10.71
CA ILE A 678 14.88 28.97 11.11
C ILE A 678 14.75 27.64 10.36
N ILE A 679 15.10 27.62 9.08
CA ILE A 679 15.06 26.46 8.22
C ILE A 679 16.48 26.03 7.86
N LYS A 680 16.79 24.76 8.13
CA LYS A 680 18.06 24.15 7.72
C LYS A 680 17.88 23.42 6.40
N ILE A 681 18.75 23.71 5.43
CA ILE A 681 18.79 23.03 4.14
C ILE A 681 20.00 22.10 4.09
N ILE A 682 19.78 20.86 3.63
CA ILE A 682 20.82 19.86 3.38
C ILE A 682 20.84 19.60 1.88
N GLY A 683 21.96 19.73 1.24
CA GLY A 683 22.12 19.70 -0.22
C GLY A 683 22.22 21.11 -0.80
N PRO A 684 22.00 21.31 -2.12
CA PRO A 684 21.54 20.33 -3.11
C PRO A 684 22.58 19.28 -3.51
N SER A 685 22.09 18.12 -3.94
CA SER A 685 22.91 17.02 -4.45
C SER A 685 22.18 16.22 -5.53
N ASP A 686 22.90 15.28 -6.14
CA ASP A 686 22.29 14.29 -7.01
C ASP A 686 21.40 13.36 -6.19
N ALA A 687 20.19 13.09 -6.68
CA ALA A 687 19.35 12.07 -6.08
C ALA A 687 20.05 10.69 -6.14
N PRO A 688 19.70 9.72 -5.25
CA PRO A 688 20.29 8.37 -5.25
C PRO A 688 20.25 7.66 -6.62
N ILE A 689 19.24 7.99 -7.43
CA ILE A 689 19.21 7.68 -8.87
C ILE A 689 19.22 9.00 -9.60
N ALA A 690 20.41 9.45 -10.00
CA ALA A 690 20.59 10.76 -10.61
C ALA A 690 19.89 10.92 -11.97
N ARG A 691 19.72 9.82 -12.73
CA ARG A 691 19.01 9.82 -14.01
C ARG A 691 18.07 8.61 -14.10
N LEU A 692 16.79 8.88 -14.37
CA LEU A 692 15.76 7.86 -14.51
C LEU A 692 14.85 8.19 -15.71
N LYS A 693 14.70 7.24 -16.65
CA LYS A 693 13.91 7.44 -17.87
C LYS A 693 14.30 8.74 -18.62
N ASP A 694 15.59 8.93 -18.78
CA ASP A 694 16.21 10.10 -19.43
C ASP A 694 15.96 11.45 -18.74
N MET A 695 15.45 11.44 -17.52
CA MET A 695 15.24 12.62 -16.69
C MET A 695 16.31 12.72 -15.60
N TRP A 696 16.98 13.86 -15.52
CA TRP A 696 17.93 14.19 -14.45
C TRP A 696 17.19 14.60 -13.19
N ARG A 697 17.71 14.18 -12.01
CA ARG A 697 17.11 14.37 -10.71
C ARG A 697 18.10 14.95 -9.73
N LYS A 698 17.82 16.17 -9.27
CA LYS A 698 18.56 16.87 -8.21
C LYS A 698 17.65 17.07 -7.03
N HIS A 699 18.17 16.97 -5.81
CA HIS A 699 17.36 17.14 -4.63
C HIS A 699 18.04 17.90 -3.51
N LEU A 700 17.25 18.38 -2.57
CA LEU A 700 17.67 18.91 -1.29
C LEU A 700 16.65 18.54 -0.20
N TYR A 701 17.07 18.59 1.04
CA TYR A 701 16.19 18.42 2.19
C TYR A 701 15.99 19.73 2.92
N ILE A 702 14.78 20.01 3.34
CA ILE A 702 14.38 21.13 4.17
C ILE A 702 13.99 20.58 5.53
N ARG A 703 14.52 21.19 6.60
CA ARG A 703 14.27 20.79 7.97
C ARG A 703 13.98 22.01 8.85
N SER A 704 12.92 21.93 9.66
CA SER A 704 12.55 22.98 10.61
C SER A 704 11.88 22.40 11.86
N ASN A 705 12.02 23.10 12.96
CA ASN A 705 11.22 22.87 14.18
C ASN A 705 10.06 23.87 14.29
N ASP A 706 10.02 24.90 13.45
CA ASP A 706 8.95 25.87 13.39
C ASP A 706 7.95 25.48 12.31
N HIS A 707 6.75 25.08 12.77
CA HIS A 707 5.69 24.63 11.87
C HIS A 707 5.19 25.74 10.94
N LYS A 708 5.15 26.99 11.42
CA LYS A 708 4.68 28.11 10.62
C LYS A 708 5.67 28.44 9.50
N ALA A 709 6.96 28.58 9.85
CA ALA A 709 8.01 28.79 8.86
C ALA A 709 8.08 27.65 7.83
N TYR A 710 7.87 26.41 8.28
CA TYR A 710 7.82 25.24 7.39
C TYR A 710 6.68 25.33 6.37
N LEU A 711 5.47 25.69 6.79
CA LEU A 711 4.32 25.85 5.88
C LEU A 711 4.54 27.03 4.90
N GLU A 712 5.04 28.16 5.38
CA GLU A 712 5.36 29.28 4.50
C GLU A 712 6.45 28.94 3.48
N ALA A 713 7.40 28.07 3.85
CA ALA A 713 8.41 27.56 2.90
C ALA A 713 7.77 26.64 1.85
N MET A 714 6.78 25.82 2.23
CA MET A 714 6.05 24.98 1.28
C MET A 714 5.26 25.83 0.26
N GLU A 715 4.63 26.91 0.71
CA GLU A 715 3.94 27.86 -0.17
C GLU A 715 4.92 28.51 -1.16
N LEU A 716 6.10 28.97 -0.68
CA LEU A 716 7.15 29.51 -1.54
C LEU A 716 7.66 28.50 -2.57
N ILE A 717 7.85 27.24 -2.18
CA ILE A 717 8.26 26.18 -3.12
C ILE A 717 7.17 25.96 -4.18
N GLN A 718 5.91 26.04 -3.82
CA GLN A 718 4.82 25.92 -4.78
C GLN A 718 4.85 27.04 -5.81
N GLU A 719 5.11 28.30 -5.41
CA GLU A 719 5.29 29.44 -6.32
C GLU A 719 6.49 29.21 -7.28
N ILE A 720 7.60 28.70 -6.75
CA ILE A 720 8.79 28.36 -7.55
C ILE A 720 8.47 27.22 -8.54
N THR A 721 7.69 26.24 -8.13
CA THR A 721 7.27 25.10 -8.96
C THR A 721 6.49 25.58 -10.18
N GLU A 722 5.60 26.57 -10.02
CA GLU A 722 4.86 27.18 -11.14
C GLU A 722 5.79 27.85 -12.15
N GLN A 723 6.82 28.56 -11.68
CA GLN A 723 7.81 29.22 -12.54
C GLN A 723 8.69 28.20 -13.25
N ALA A 724 9.13 27.14 -12.55
CA ALA A 724 9.96 26.06 -13.10
C ALA A 724 9.25 25.28 -14.20
N ALA A 725 7.95 25.07 -14.06
CA ALA A 725 7.13 24.35 -15.03
C ALA A 725 7.13 25.01 -16.42
N VAL A 726 7.21 26.34 -16.50
CA VAL A 726 7.33 27.09 -17.76
C VAL A 726 8.59 26.68 -18.51
N GLN A 727 9.67 26.34 -17.82
CA GLN A 727 10.94 25.88 -18.38
C GLN A 727 11.04 24.35 -18.47
N LYS A 728 9.95 23.61 -18.34
CA LYS A 728 9.89 22.13 -18.40
C LYS A 728 10.68 21.46 -17.28
N VAL A 729 10.79 22.10 -16.13
CA VAL A 729 11.32 21.51 -14.90
C VAL A 729 10.17 21.21 -13.95
N SER A 730 10.10 19.98 -13.49
CA SER A 730 9.12 19.57 -12.48
C SER A 730 9.78 19.57 -11.10
N ILE A 731 9.19 20.27 -10.14
CA ILE A 731 9.63 20.26 -8.74
C ILE A 731 8.62 19.48 -7.93
N PHE A 732 9.09 18.53 -7.12
CA PHE A 732 8.28 17.67 -6.28
C PHE A 732 8.68 17.85 -4.83
N VAL A 733 7.70 17.90 -3.95
CA VAL A 733 7.89 17.86 -2.50
C VAL A 733 7.44 16.53 -1.96
N THR A 734 8.23 15.93 -1.10
CA THR A 734 7.87 14.70 -0.38
C THR A 734 8.08 14.96 1.11
N VAL A 735 6.99 14.94 1.88
CA VAL A 735 7.06 15.05 3.34
C VAL A 735 7.67 13.77 3.89
N CYS A 736 8.66 13.93 4.77
CA CYS A 736 9.45 12.82 5.33
C CYS A 736 8.83 12.26 6.61
#